data_304921e4016a97954786e0e4ad37a77e
#
_entry.id   304921e4016a97954786e0e4ad37a77e
#
_cell.length_a   1.000
_cell.length_b   1.000
_cell.length_c   1.000
_cell.angle_alpha   90.00
_cell.angle_beta   90.00
_cell.angle_gamma   90.00
#
_symmetry.space_group_name_H-M   'P 1'
#
loop_
_entity.id
_entity.type
_entity.pdbx_description
1 polymer ?
#
loop_
_entity_poly.entity_id
_entity_poly.type
_entity_poly.pdbx_seq_one_letter_code
_entity_poly.pdbx_strand_id
1 'polypeptide(L)'
;MRKILTLFLTLSFLTGIYTLALGGGLDNTDSRYPSRQYRRFLLPNQMKVMLISDPTLQRGAASLTVGVGSMSDPAERFGLAHFLEHMLFLGTKKYPEEGSYQKFVSTHDGFSNAYTADDRTNYHFEIDPEYLEEALDRFSQFFLAPLFNPDLVEREKKAVEAEHSKNIPNDSRRIFQVKRKAFEEGHPARHFATGTMETLDGVSRKELLGFYRKHYSSNQMMLAVAGPQDLDTLQNLVAERFATVKNLNLLENRVSAKYMKPDPRFRLMQVKTIKDTRSLTLMFPLSRTLHYYKSQPLGMLGFLLGHEGQGSLLSLLKRENLATALSAGGGTSNKSFSSFDVNIQLTPKGLRNYSKVIRNVFKYLRLLRNTGLPRYVYDEVKLMSEIDYSFAEKPEGTSLVNVFTTLMMYYPMRTVEVAPYIITEFKPRIFDSLLYNLTPQNMLAVLAARNVKTSEKEEFYGVEYSLSYSQPKWMNKWRNLKLNSALKLPEANPFLPESLEVLAYKGKLQLTHQSFAGLRREGLSAGVLKRLESVQGELWVSWDELLTAMNIPPQADYAEALRELLRKHALGNPQILKDDEFGKIWFQQDYRFETPKAQLMFRINSAEVYSSPHNAVLSQLYTDAIREGFNEFGYPVRLAGLEYGINADKEGINLTFSGYSDRIQELVKTVAGRLKKITIDQKTFN
;
A
#
# COMPACT_ATOMS: atom_id res chain seq x y z
N MET A 1 -25.54 27.26 7.71
CA MET A 1 -24.63 26.89 6.63
C MET A 1 -23.86 25.60 6.87
N ARG A 2 -23.37 25.27 8.11
CA ARG A 2 -22.69 23.97 8.41
C ARG A 2 -23.48 22.69 8.13
N LYS A 3 -24.82 22.70 8.16
CA LYS A 3 -25.69 21.52 7.92
C LYS A 3 -25.96 21.24 6.43
N ILE A 4 -25.71 22.20 5.54
CA ILE A 4 -26.00 22.06 4.11
C ILE A 4 -24.81 21.45 3.36
N LEU A 5 -23.56 21.74 3.78
CA LEU A 5 -22.36 21.20 3.14
C LEU A 5 -22.17 19.69 3.42
N THR A 6 -22.50 19.24 4.64
CA THR A 6 -22.47 17.81 4.99
C THR A 6 -23.54 17.00 4.21
N LEU A 7 -24.64 17.65 3.83
CA LEU A 7 -25.71 17.00 3.08
C LEU A 7 -25.36 16.84 1.58
N PHE A 8 -24.59 17.77 1.00
CA PHE A 8 -24.20 17.68 -0.42
C PHE A 8 -23.11 16.65 -0.68
N LEU A 9 -22.11 16.51 0.19
CA LEU A 9 -21.09 15.46 0.09
C LEU A 9 -21.67 14.06 0.36
N THR A 10 -22.63 13.94 1.27
CA THR A 10 -23.33 12.66 1.51
C THR A 10 -24.34 12.32 0.43
N LEU A 11 -24.97 13.31 -0.23
CA LEU A 11 -25.95 13.07 -1.29
C LEU A 11 -25.29 12.63 -2.61
N SER A 12 -24.13 13.20 -2.98
CA SER A 12 -23.37 12.77 -4.17
C SER A 12 -22.85 11.34 -4.05
N PHE A 13 -22.51 10.89 -2.84
CA PHE A 13 -22.13 9.51 -2.56
C PHE A 13 -23.33 8.54 -2.45
N LEU A 14 -24.50 9.03 -2.05
CA LEU A 14 -25.70 8.20 -1.89
C LEU A 14 -26.47 7.99 -3.20
N THR A 15 -26.40 8.88 -4.17
CA THR A 15 -27.08 8.70 -5.48
C THR A 15 -26.40 7.66 -6.37
N GLY A 16 -25.08 7.39 -6.19
CA GLY A 16 -24.40 6.26 -6.84
C GLY A 16 -24.71 4.88 -6.21
N ILE A 17 -25.37 4.82 -5.07
CA ILE A 17 -25.61 3.57 -4.30
C ILE A 17 -27.02 2.98 -4.50
N TYR A 18 -27.98 3.70 -5.11
CA TYR A 18 -29.40 3.30 -5.11
C TYR A 18 -29.98 2.79 -6.44
N THR A 19 -29.16 2.36 -7.40
CA THR A 19 -29.69 1.61 -8.55
C THR A 19 -29.15 0.19 -8.57
N LEU A 20 -29.74 -0.66 -7.76
CA LEU A 20 -29.51 -2.11 -7.73
C LEU A 20 -30.83 -2.82 -8.03
N ALA A 21 -31.04 -3.20 -9.28
CA ALA A 21 -31.98 -4.25 -9.62
C ALA A 21 -31.49 -5.03 -10.85
N LEU A 22 -31.14 -6.29 -10.58
CA LEU A 22 -31.30 -7.48 -11.41
C LEU A 22 -30.60 -7.50 -12.80
N GLY A 23 -29.52 -8.28 -12.92
CA GLY A 23 -29.21 -9.04 -14.13
C GLY A 23 -28.32 -8.40 -15.18
N GLY A 24 -27.90 -7.15 -15.03
CA GLY A 24 -26.87 -6.50 -15.86
C GLY A 24 -25.60 -6.24 -15.07
N GLY A 25 -24.44 -6.22 -15.71
CA GLY A 25 -23.21 -5.72 -15.10
C GLY A 25 -23.45 -4.33 -14.51
N LEU A 26 -22.87 -4.07 -13.32
CA LEU A 26 -22.94 -2.74 -12.72
C LEU A 26 -21.82 -1.89 -13.30
N ASP A 27 -22.19 -1.01 -14.21
CA ASP A 27 -21.29 -0.01 -14.76
C ASP A 27 -21.17 1.18 -13.79
N ASN A 28 -19.97 1.66 -13.59
CA ASN A 28 -19.67 2.78 -12.73
C ASN A 28 -18.50 3.60 -13.29
N THR A 29 -18.59 4.93 -13.16
CA THR A 29 -17.49 5.85 -13.49
C THR A 29 -16.75 6.18 -12.21
N ASP A 30 -15.45 6.22 -12.25
CA ASP A 30 -14.62 6.68 -11.12
C ASP A 30 -14.60 8.20 -11.11
N SER A 31 -15.17 8.82 -10.07
CA SER A 31 -15.17 10.29 -9.94
C SER A 31 -13.77 10.90 -9.86
N ARG A 32 -12.77 10.10 -9.47
CA ARG A 32 -11.35 10.51 -9.41
C ARG A 32 -10.69 10.51 -10.80
N TYR A 33 -11.18 9.65 -11.68
CA TYR A 33 -10.64 9.43 -13.02
C TYR A 33 -11.78 9.38 -14.02
N PRO A 34 -12.29 10.54 -14.50
CA PRO A 34 -13.52 10.62 -15.30
C PRO A 34 -13.51 9.80 -16.60
N SER A 35 -12.32 9.55 -17.18
CA SER A 35 -12.14 8.69 -18.35
C SER A 35 -12.30 7.20 -18.05
N ARG A 36 -12.21 6.80 -16.76
CA ARG A 36 -12.16 5.40 -16.34
C ARG A 36 -13.54 4.88 -16.00
N GLN A 37 -13.94 3.80 -16.63
CA GLN A 37 -15.21 3.10 -16.41
C GLN A 37 -14.94 1.69 -15.87
N TYR A 38 -15.82 1.23 -15.00
CA TYR A 38 -15.74 -0.11 -14.41
C TYR A 38 -17.03 -0.89 -14.72
N ARG A 39 -16.86 -2.19 -15.00
CA ARG A 39 -17.97 -3.15 -15.05
C ARG A 39 -17.61 -4.37 -14.22
N ARG A 40 -18.52 -4.77 -13.32
CA ARG A 40 -18.35 -5.92 -12.45
C ARG A 40 -19.53 -6.86 -12.57
N PHE A 41 -19.24 -8.14 -12.77
CA PHE A 41 -20.25 -9.17 -12.96
C PHE A 41 -19.70 -10.57 -12.59
N LEU A 42 -20.58 -11.57 -12.63
CA LEU A 42 -20.23 -12.97 -12.57
C LEU A 42 -20.40 -13.59 -13.96
N LEU A 43 -19.41 -14.33 -14.42
CA LEU A 43 -19.58 -15.21 -15.58
C LEU A 43 -20.57 -16.34 -15.26
N PRO A 44 -21.15 -17.01 -16.27
CA PRO A 44 -22.05 -18.15 -16.06
C PRO A 44 -21.43 -19.26 -15.19
N ASN A 45 -20.12 -19.41 -15.22
CA ASN A 45 -19.37 -20.34 -14.40
C ASN A 45 -19.02 -19.81 -13.00
N GLN A 46 -19.63 -18.70 -12.55
CA GLN A 46 -19.46 -18.04 -11.25
C GLN A 46 -18.09 -17.40 -11.02
N MET A 47 -17.23 -17.24 -12.03
CA MET A 47 -16.00 -16.45 -11.91
C MET A 47 -16.37 -14.99 -11.69
N LYS A 48 -15.74 -14.33 -10.71
CA LYS A 48 -15.91 -12.89 -10.46
C LYS A 48 -15.06 -12.12 -11.46
N VAL A 49 -15.65 -11.13 -12.11
CA VAL A 49 -14.95 -10.31 -13.11
C VAL A 49 -15.08 -8.82 -12.78
N MET A 50 -13.97 -8.11 -12.94
CA MET A 50 -13.85 -6.66 -12.96
C MET A 50 -13.23 -6.22 -14.30
N LEU A 51 -13.96 -5.44 -15.08
CA LEU A 51 -13.43 -4.79 -16.28
C LEU A 51 -13.14 -3.33 -16.00
N ILE A 52 -12.05 -2.82 -16.54
CA ILE A 52 -11.62 -1.45 -16.42
C ILE A 52 -11.32 -0.92 -17.82
N SER A 53 -12.19 -0.02 -18.30
CA SER A 53 -12.03 0.68 -19.57
C SER A 53 -11.52 2.09 -19.29
N ASP A 54 -10.39 2.45 -19.87
CA ASP A 54 -9.82 3.78 -19.75
C ASP A 54 -9.01 4.11 -21.02
N PRO A 55 -9.52 4.97 -21.90
CA PRO A 55 -8.88 5.31 -23.17
C PRO A 55 -7.45 5.88 -23.03
N THR A 56 -7.08 6.32 -21.84
CA THR A 56 -5.74 6.91 -21.56
C THR A 56 -4.70 5.86 -21.18
N LEU A 57 -5.11 4.60 -20.96
CA LEU A 57 -4.17 3.52 -20.61
C LEU A 57 -3.20 3.24 -21.75
N GLN A 58 -1.92 3.26 -21.44
CA GLN A 58 -0.84 2.92 -22.36
C GLN A 58 -0.55 1.41 -22.40
N ARG A 59 -1.16 0.64 -21.50
CA ARG A 59 -0.98 -0.81 -21.36
C ARG A 59 -2.33 -1.50 -21.20
N GLY A 60 -2.52 -2.60 -21.92
CA GLY A 60 -3.52 -3.59 -21.58
C GLY A 60 -2.99 -4.50 -20.46
N ALA A 61 -3.82 -4.88 -19.51
CA ALA A 61 -3.39 -5.73 -18.39
C ALA A 61 -4.48 -6.70 -17.96
N ALA A 62 -4.07 -7.87 -17.47
CA ALA A 62 -4.99 -8.79 -16.79
C ALA A 62 -4.35 -9.43 -15.57
N SER A 63 -5.18 -9.75 -14.60
CA SER A 63 -4.82 -10.49 -13.42
C SER A 63 -5.90 -11.50 -13.08
N LEU A 64 -5.51 -12.72 -12.71
CA LEU A 64 -6.41 -13.73 -12.18
C LEU A 64 -5.86 -14.26 -10.86
N THR A 65 -6.67 -14.14 -9.81
CA THR A 65 -6.38 -14.72 -8.50
C THR A 65 -7.22 -15.98 -8.28
N VAL A 66 -6.58 -17.07 -7.94
CA VAL A 66 -7.25 -18.31 -7.50
C VAL A 66 -7.21 -18.36 -5.97
N GLY A 67 -8.33 -18.65 -5.33
CA GLY A 67 -8.47 -18.71 -3.87
C GLY A 67 -7.81 -19.92 -3.19
N VAL A 68 -6.65 -20.32 -3.68
CA VAL A 68 -5.81 -21.44 -3.25
C VAL A 68 -4.36 -20.97 -3.13
N GLY A 69 -3.69 -21.34 -2.05
CA GLY A 69 -2.28 -21.00 -1.82
C GLY A 69 -1.59 -22.09 -0.98
N SER A 70 -0.46 -21.76 -0.38
CA SER A 70 0.40 -22.72 0.33
C SER A 70 -0.27 -23.43 1.51
N MET A 71 -1.32 -22.85 2.12
CA MET A 71 -2.11 -23.56 3.14
C MET A 71 -2.95 -24.72 2.58
N SER A 72 -3.00 -24.88 1.27
CA SER A 72 -3.66 -26.02 0.61
C SER A 72 -2.70 -27.16 0.28
N ASP A 73 -1.40 -26.95 0.50
CA ASP A 73 -0.39 -28.00 0.27
C ASP A 73 -0.68 -29.22 1.14
N PRO A 74 -0.57 -30.43 0.59
CA PRO A 74 -0.57 -31.66 1.39
C PRO A 74 0.56 -31.61 2.43
N ALA A 75 0.34 -32.25 3.57
CA ALA A 75 1.32 -32.27 4.67
C ALA A 75 2.68 -32.85 4.28
N GLU A 76 2.68 -33.71 3.27
CA GLU A 76 3.86 -34.40 2.70
C GLU A 76 4.46 -33.70 1.48
N ARG A 77 3.88 -32.54 1.05
CA ARG A 77 4.26 -31.84 -0.19
C ARG A 77 4.30 -30.32 -0.01
N PHE A 78 5.19 -29.83 0.81
CA PHE A 78 5.35 -28.40 1.02
C PHE A 78 5.86 -27.69 -0.24
N GLY A 79 5.21 -26.59 -0.60
CA GLY A 79 5.52 -25.80 -1.78
C GLY A 79 4.84 -26.30 -3.07
N LEU A 80 3.90 -27.26 -3.00
CA LEU A 80 3.21 -27.78 -4.17
C LEU A 80 2.37 -26.72 -4.89
N ALA A 81 1.68 -25.84 -4.15
CA ALA A 81 0.92 -24.74 -4.74
C ALA A 81 1.83 -23.74 -5.49
N HIS A 82 2.99 -23.43 -4.93
CA HIS A 82 3.99 -22.58 -5.55
C HIS A 82 4.64 -23.25 -6.77
N PHE A 83 4.96 -24.52 -6.66
CA PHE A 83 5.47 -25.30 -7.78
C PHE A 83 4.46 -25.40 -8.94
N LEU A 84 3.17 -25.58 -8.63
CA LEU A 84 2.12 -25.55 -9.65
C LEU A 84 2.01 -24.18 -10.33
N GLU A 85 2.21 -23.10 -9.58
CA GLU A 85 2.30 -21.75 -10.15
C GLU A 85 3.34 -21.69 -11.26
N HIS A 86 4.58 -22.13 -11.00
CA HIS A 86 5.66 -22.20 -11.98
C HIS A 86 5.27 -23.03 -13.21
N MET A 87 4.71 -24.21 -12.97
CA MET A 87 4.39 -25.19 -14.02
C MET A 87 3.29 -24.70 -14.98
N LEU A 88 2.43 -23.76 -14.59
CA LEU A 88 1.38 -23.22 -15.47
C LEU A 88 1.93 -22.39 -16.62
N PHE A 89 3.12 -21.82 -16.47
CA PHE A 89 3.78 -21.02 -17.53
C PHE A 89 4.45 -21.88 -18.61
N LEU A 90 4.60 -23.21 -18.37
CA LEU A 90 5.45 -24.07 -19.19
C LEU A 90 4.73 -24.76 -20.36
N GLY A 91 3.54 -24.29 -20.70
CA GLY A 91 2.81 -24.74 -21.88
C GLY A 91 1.40 -25.23 -21.58
N THR A 92 0.55 -25.04 -22.57
CA THR A 92 -0.86 -25.42 -22.56
C THR A 92 -1.21 -26.22 -23.80
N LYS A 93 -2.37 -26.87 -23.84
CA LYS A 93 -2.79 -27.68 -24.99
C LYS A 93 -2.81 -26.87 -26.29
N LYS A 94 -3.25 -25.59 -26.24
CA LYS A 94 -3.32 -24.70 -27.40
C LYS A 94 -1.97 -24.12 -27.78
N TYR A 95 -1.12 -23.86 -26.79
CA TYR A 95 0.21 -23.29 -26.94
C TYR A 95 1.24 -24.19 -26.23
N PRO A 96 1.64 -25.32 -26.87
CA PRO A 96 2.44 -26.33 -26.20
C PRO A 96 3.92 -25.98 -26.08
N GLU A 97 4.41 -25.03 -26.86
CA GLU A 97 5.81 -24.63 -26.86
C GLU A 97 6.19 -23.93 -25.55
N GLU A 98 7.25 -24.42 -24.94
CA GLU A 98 7.80 -23.86 -23.72
C GLU A 98 8.27 -22.41 -23.95
N GLY A 99 7.98 -21.53 -22.97
CA GLY A 99 8.36 -20.13 -23.02
C GLY A 99 7.62 -19.29 -24.07
N SER A 100 6.71 -19.90 -24.86
CA SER A 100 5.96 -19.18 -25.90
C SER A 100 5.10 -18.06 -25.33
N TYR A 101 4.56 -18.24 -24.12
CA TYR A 101 3.78 -17.20 -23.43
C TYR A 101 4.66 -16.02 -23.04
N GLN A 102 5.76 -16.25 -22.30
CA GLN A 102 6.68 -15.19 -21.89
C GLN A 102 7.31 -14.48 -23.09
N LYS A 103 7.66 -15.24 -24.13
CA LYS A 103 8.20 -14.69 -25.39
C LYS A 103 7.17 -13.79 -26.07
N PHE A 104 5.90 -14.22 -26.17
CA PHE A 104 4.84 -13.42 -26.75
C PHE A 104 4.66 -12.09 -25.97
N VAL A 105 4.52 -12.16 -24.64
CA VAL A 105 4.33 -10.98 -23.81
C VAL A 105 5.53 -10.03 -23.92
N SER A 106 6.76 -10.53 -23.83
CA SER A 106 7.96 -9.69 -23.89
C SER A 106 8.24 -9.10 -25.27
N THR A 107 7.86 -9.81 -26.34
CA THR A 107 8.02 -9.30 -27.73
C THR A 107 7.08 -8.11 -28.01
N HIS A 108 5.96 -8.04 -27.31
CA HIS A 108 4.96 -6.97 -27.44
C HIS A 108 5.01 -6.01 -26.25
N ASP A 109 6.21 -5.66 -25.81
CA ASP A 109 6.53 -4.66 -24.80
C ASP A 109 5.80 -4.92 -23.45
N GLY A 110 5.59 -6.20 -23.13
CA GLY A 110 4.85 -6.62 -21.94
C GLY A 110 5.72 -7.26 -20.87
N PHE A 111 5.07 -7.52 -19.75
CA PHE A 111 5.63 -8.17 -18.58
C PHE A 111 4.60 -9.15 -17.99
N SER A 112 5.05 -10.30 -17.48
CA SER A 112 4.20 -11.24 -16.77
C SER A 112 4.88 -11.77 -15.51
N ASN A 113 4.09 -12.02 -14.48
CA ASN A 113 4.57 -12.60 -13.23
C ASN A 113 3.44 -13.34 -12.50
N ALA A 114 3.79 -14.01 -11.41
CA ALA A 114 2.84 -14.64 -10.50
C ALA A 114 3.37 -14.60 -9.06
N TYR A 115 2.52 -14.96 -8.10
CA TYR A 115 2.95 -15.21 -6.72
C TYR A 115 1.98 -16.14 -6.00
N THR A 116 2.51 -16.95 -5.07
CA THR A 116 1.74 -17.77 -4.15
C THR A 116 1.84 -17.24 -2.73
N ALA A 117 0.68 -16.99 -2.12
CA ALA A 117 0.54 -16.60 -0.70
C ALA A 117 -0.09 -17.75 0.11
N ASP A 118 -0.41 -17.49 1.39
CA ASP A 118 -1.02 -18.51 2.25
C ASP A 118 -2.35 -19.06 1.70
N ASP A 119 -3.22 -18.18 1.19
CA ASP A 119 -4.61 -18.51 0.81
C ASP A 119 -4.96 -18.21 -0.66
N ARG A 120 -3.98 -17.83 -1.48
CA ARG A 120 -4.18 -17.49 -2.89
C ARG A 120 -2.92 -17.68 -3.73
N THR A 121 -3.15 -17.89 -5.02
CA THR A 121 -2.14 -17.78 -6.08
C THR A 121 -2.66 -16.79 -7.12
N ASN A 122 -1.80 -15.87 -7.53
CA ASN A 122 -2.13 -14.82 -8.50
C ASN A 122 -1.23 -14.92 -9.72
N TYR A 123 -1.82 -14.71 -10.88
CA TYR A 123 -1.15 -14.64 -12.19
C TYR A 123 -1.52 -13.32 -12.84
N HIS A 124 -0.57 -12.63 -13.46
CA HIS A 124 -0.83 -11.35 -14.10
C HIS A 124 0.14 -11.05 -15.23
N PHE A 125 -0.33 -10.19 -16.12
CA PHE A 125 0.50 -9.64 -17.18
C PHE A 125 0.05 -8.22 -17.53
N GLU A 126 0.94 -7.49 -18.18
CA GLU A 126 0.65 -6.28 -18.95
C GLU A 126 1.32 -6.37 -20.30
N ILE A 127 0.76 -5.67 -21.29
CA ILE A 127 1.19 -5.78 -22.70
C ILE A 127 0.74 -4.52 -23.46
N ASP A 128 1.30 -4.28 -24.63
CA ASP A 128 0.74 -3.31 -25.58
C ASP A 128 -0.75 -3.62 -25.82
N PRO A 129 -1.65 -2.62 -25.72
CA PRO A 129 -3.08 -2.81 -25.86
C PRO A 129 -3.56 -3.47 -27.15
N GLU A 130 -2.81 -3.33 -28.26
CA GLU A 130 -3.14 -3.98 -29.53
C GLU A 130 -3.08 -5.50 -29.45
N TYR A 131 -2.27 -6.04 -28.53
CA TYR A 131 -2.08 -7.48 -28.34
C TYR A 131 -2.83 -8.05 -27.13
N LEU A 132 -3.68 -7.25 -26.46
CA LEU A 132 -4.42 -7.68 -25.27
C LEU A 132 -5.29 -8.91 -25.55
N GLU A 133 -5.98 -8.95 -26.68
CA GLU A 133 -6.84 -10.07 -27.05
C GLU A 133 -6.07 -11.40 -27.14
N GLU A 134 -4.94 -11.42 -27.85
CA GLU A 134 -4.12 -12.62 -28.01
C GLU A 134 -3.44 -13.03 -26.70
N ALA A 135 -3.05 -12.06 -25.87
CA ALA A 135 -2.51 -12.31 -24.54
C ALA A 135 -3.54 -12.95 -23.62
N LEU A 136 -4.81 -12.45 -23.62
CA LEU A 136 -5.92 -13.04 -22.87
C LEU A 136 -6.22 -14.47 -23.33
N ASP A 137 -6.16 -14.75 -24.64
CA ASP A 137 -6.36 -16.10 -25.13
C ASP A 137 -5.30 -17.06 -24.59
N ARG A 138 -4.01 -16.68 -24.66
CA ARG A 138 -2.90 -17.48 -24.11
C ARG A 138 -3.03 -17.65 -22.59
N PHE A 139 -3.34 -16.57 -21.88
CA PHE A 139 -3.48 -16.53 -20.43
C PHE A 139 -4.64 -17.41 -19.95
N SER A 140 -5.78 -17.41 -20.65
CA SER A 140 -6.94 -18.24 -20.32
C SER A 140 -6.61 -19.74 -20.32
N GLN A 141 -5.68 -20.16 -21.19
CA GLN A 141 -5.31 -21.56 -21.33
C GLN A 141 -4.65 -22.16 -20.08
N PHE A 142 -4.07 -21.34 -19.21
CA PHE A 142 -3.56 -21.79 -17.90
C PHE A 142 -4.68 -22.41 -17.05
N PHE A 143 -5.89 -21.91 -17.21
CA PHE A 143 -7.08 -22.30 -16.43
C PHE A 143 -8.00 -23.26 -17.19
N LEU A 144 -7.75 -23.52 -18.46
CA LEU A 144 -8.51 -24.42 -19.32
C LEU A 144 -7.81 -25.76 -19.53
N ALA A 145 -6.58 -25.74 -19.95
CA ALA A 145 -5.89 -26.96 -20.39
C ALA A 145 -4.35 -26.89 -20.24
N PRO A 146 -3.83 -26.75 -18.98
CA PRO A 146 -2.39 -26.79 -18.76
C PRO A 146 -1.83 -28.19 -19.05
N LEU A 147 -0.64 -28.26 -19.61
CA LEU A 147 0.01 -29.55 -19.98
C LEU A 147 0.71 -30.20 -18.80
N PHE A 148 1.40 -29.43 -17.96
CA PHE A 148 2.33 -29.94 -16.95
C PHE A 148 3.28 -30.96 -17.53
N ASN A 149 4.06 -30.54 -18.53
CA ASN A 149 4.94 -31.43 -19.27
C ASN A 149 5.91 -32.17 -18.32
N PRO A 150 5.91 -33.52 -18.29
CA PRO A 150 6.77 -34.29 -17.40
C PRO A 150 8.27 -33.98 -17.58
N ASP A 151 8.70 -33.73 -18.80
CA ASP A 151 10.11 -33.47 -19.12
C ASP A 151 10.63 -32.15 -18.50
N LEU A 152 9.71 -31.24 -18.14
CA LEU A 152 10.05 -29.95 -17.55
C LEU A 152 9.97 -29.97 -16.01
N VAL A 153 9.34 -30.98 -15.40
CA VAL A 153 9.13 -31.04 -13.94
C VAL A 153 10.46 -30.99 -13.18
N GLU A 154 11.45 -31.79 -13.56
CA GLU A 154 12.72 -31.84 -12.84
C GLU A 154 13.56 -30.56 -13.02
N ARG A 155 13.42 -29.93 -14.17
CA ARG A 155 14.10 -28.64 -14.41
C ARG A 155 13.46 -27.52 -13.57
N GLU A 156 12.15 -27.48 -13.51
CA GLU A 156 11.43 -26.44 -12.79
C GLU A 156 11.57 -26.57 -11.26
N LYS A 157 11.70 -27.79 -10.74
CA LYS A 157 12.11 -28.02 -9.35
C LYS A 157 13.45 -27.34 -9.02
N LYS A 158 14.42 -27.40 -9.96
CA LYS A 158 15.72 -26.71 -9.80
C LYS A 158 15.56 -25.18 -9.81
N ALA A 159 14.59 -24.65 -10.56
CA ALA A 159 14.28 -23.21 -10.54
C ALA A 159 13.73 -22.78 -9.18
N VAL A 160 12.79 -23.55 -8.60
CA VAL A 160 12.28 -23.31 -7.24
C VAL A 160 13.38 -23.42 -6.19
N GLU A 161 14.28 -24.41 -6.31
CA GLU A 161 15.45 -24.55 -5.42
C GLU A 161 16.39 -23.34 -5.51
N ALA A 162 16.63 -22.84 -6.74
CA ALA A 162 17.47 -21.65 -6.96
C ALA A 162 16.84 -20.41 -6.35
N GLU A 163 15.52 -20.24 -6.45
CA GLU A 163 14.77 -19.18 -5.80
C GLU A 163 14.89 -19.28 -4.27
N HIS A 164 14.66 -20.46 -3.71
CA HIS A 164 14.84 -20.70 -2.29
C HIS A 164 16.26 -20.34 -1.83
N SER A 165 17.27 -20.85 -2.53
CA SER A 165 18.69 -20.58 -2.24
C SER A 165 19.02 -19.10 -2.24
N LYS A 166 18.49 -18.33 -3.20
CA LYS A 166 18.61 -16.87 -3.28
C LYS A 166 18.01 -16.18 -2.05
N ASN A 167 16.97 -16.74 -1.46
CA ASN A 167 16.25 -16.19 -0.33
C ASN A 167 16.85 -16.59 1.04
N ILE A 168 17.71 -17.58 1.12
CA ILE A 168 18.36 -18.04 2.39
C ILE A 168 19.04 -16.90 3.17
N PRO A 169 19.78 -15.93 2.56
CA PRO A 169 20.39 -14.85 3.30
C PRO A 169 19.46 -13.70 3.69
N ASN A 170 18.17 -13.77 3.33
CA ASN A 170 17.22 -12.70 3.62
C ASN A 170 16.62 -12.83 5.02
N ASP A 171 17.02 -11.94 5.94
CA ASP A 171 16.56 -11.99 7.33
C ASP A 171 15.04 -11.89 7.49
N SER A 172 14.33 -11.16 6.62
CA SER A 172 12.86 -11.07 6.68
C SER A 172 12.20 -12.42 6.37
N ARG A 173 12.70 -13.14 5.33
CA ARG A 173 12.23 -14.49 4.98
C ARG A 173 12.57 -15.49 6.09
N ARG A 174 13.76 -15.40 6.66
CA ARG A 174 14.25 -16.21 7.78
C ARG A 174 13.35 -16.07 9.00
N ILE A 175 13.09 -14.84 9.44
CA ILE A 175 12.22 -14.55 10.60
C ILE A 175 10.79 -15.00 10.32
N PHE A 176 10.29 -14.77 9.11
CA PHE A 176 8.96 -15.20 8.70
C PHE A 176 8.79 -16.72 8.80
N GLN A 177 9.76 -17.48 8.30
CA GLN A 177 9.72 -18.94 8.36
C GLN A 177 9.82 -19.46 9.79
N VAL A 178 10.75 -18.93 10.60
CA VAL A 178 10.93 -19.37 12.00
C VAL A 178 9.67 -19.08 12.84
N LYS A 179 8.98 -17.96 12.62
CA LYS A 179 7.72 -17.66 13.33
C LYS A 179 6.69 -18.78 13.21
N ARG A 180 6.65 -19.46 12.07
CA ARG A 180 5.73 -20.58 11.83
C ARG A 180 5.96 -21.76 12.79
N LYS A 181 7.17 -21.93 13.34
CA LYS A 181 7.46 -22.96 14.37
C LYS A 181 6.68 -22.75 15.68
N ALA A 182 6.19 -21.52 15.95
CA ALA A 182 5.33 -21.24 17.09
C ALA A 182 3.84 -21.52 16.84
N PHE A 183 3.44 -21.87 15.61
CA PHE A 183 2.07 -22.17 15.27
C PHE A 183 1.70 -23.60 15.68
N GLU A 184 0.40 -23.85 15.87
CA GLU A 184 -0.12 -25.17 16.27
C GLU A 184 0.35 -26.25 15.32
N GLU A 185 0.76 -27.38 15.88
CA GLU A 185 1.11 -28.56 15.10
C GLU A 185 -0.08 -29.04 14.27
N GLY A 186 0.19 -29.41 13.01
CA GLY A 186 -0.85 -29.80 12.05
C GLY A 186 -1.67 -28.62 11.48
N HIS A 187 -1.44 -27.36 11.90
CA HIS A 187 -2.10 -26.23 11.25
C HIS A 187 -1.39 -25.86 9.93
N PRO A 188 -2.12 -25.73 8.79
CA PRO A 188 -1.48 -25.49 7.48
C PRO A 188 -0.61 -24.22 7.40
N ALA A 189 -0.93 -23.18 8.18
CA ALA A 189 -0.10 -21.97 8.23
C ALA A 189 1.32 -22.22 8.78
N ARG A 190 1.59 -23.40 9.36
CA ARG A 190 2.92 -23.82 9.83
C ARG A 190 3.79 -24.33 8.68
N HIS A 191 3.22 -24.70 7.55
CA HIS A 191 3.90 -25.32 6.42
C HIS A 191 4.93 -24.36 5.79
N PHE A 192 6.00 -24.92 5.28
CA PHE A 192 6.96 -24.22 4.43
C PHE A 192 6.33 -23.99 3.05
N ALA A 193 6.37 -22.76 2.54
CA ALA A 193 5.56 -22.37 1.40
C ALA A 193 6.30 -22.37 0.05
N THR A 194 7.63 -22.23 0.06
CA THR A 194 8.41 -22.06 -1.18
C THR A 194 8.60 -23.37 -1.94
N GLY A 195 8.89 -24.45 -1.23
CA GLY A 195 9.34 -25.70 -1.82
C GLY A 195 10.85 -25.78 -1.98
N THR A 196 11.39 -27.00 -2.00
CA THR A 196 12.79 -27.33 -2.27
C THR A 196 12.86 -28.61 -3.09
N MET A 197 14.04 -28.96 -3.60
CA MET A 197 14.25 -30.26 -4.25
C MET A 197 13.81 -31.42 -3.36
N GLU A 198 14.03 -31.33 -2.04
CA GLU A 198 13.63 -32.37 -1.07
C GLU A 198 12.12 -32.42 -0.87
N THR A 199 11.43 -31.31 -0.61
CA THR A 199 9.98 -31.29 -0.37
C THR A 199 9.16 -31.61 -1.62
N LEU A 200 9.72 -31.39 -2.80
CA LEU A 200 9.12 -31.67 -4.11
C LEU A 200 9.65 -32.97 -4.75
N ASP A 201 10.47 -33.77 -4.02
CA ASP A 201 11.00 -35.01 -4.54
C ASP A 201 9.87 -35.98 -4.92
N GLY A 202 10.02 -36.63 -6.09
CA GLY A 202 9.02 -37.55 -6.61
C GLY A 202 7.69 -36.93 -7.04
N VAL A 203 7.52 -35.58 -6.99
CA VAL A 203 6.31 -34.91 -7.52
C VAL A 203 6.16 -35.22 -9.01
N SER A 204 5.01 -35.80 -9.35
CA SER A 204 4.69 -36.25 -10.70
C SER A 204 3.64 -35.33 -11.36
N ARG A 205 3.57 -35.40 -12.70
CA ARG A 205 2.49 -34.77 -13.48
C ARG A 205 1.10 -35.16 -12.96
N LYS A 206 0.92 -36.40 -12.56
CA LYS A 206 -0.35 -36.89 -12.03
C LYS A 206 -0.75 -36.17 -10.74
N GLU A 207 0.21 -35.92 -9.87
CA GLU A 207 0.01 -35.20 -8.61
C GLU A 207 -0.32 -33.74 -8.85
N LEU A 208 0.41 -33.06 -9.76
CA LEU A 208 0.11 -31.68 -10.18
C LEU A 208 -1.29 -31.55 -10.77
N LEU A 209 -1.66 -32.44 -11.69
CA LEU A 209 -3.02 -32.51 -12.25
C LEU A 209 -4.07 -32.82 -11.18
N GLY A 210 -3.75 -33.66 -10.21
CA GLY A 210 -4.62 -33.95 -9.07
C GLY A 210 -4.89 -32.71 -8.24
N PHE A 211 -3.84 -31.96 -7.86
CA PHE A 211 -3.95 -30.71 -7.10
C PHE A 211 -4.71 -29.65 -7.89
N TYR A 212 -4.35 -29.44 -9.16
CA TYR A 212 -5.04 -28.50 -10.05
C TYR A 212 -6.55 -28.82 -10.15
N ARG A 213 -6.93 -30.06 -10.48
CA ARG A 213 -8.32 -30.49 -10.61
C ARG A 213 -9.12 -30.42 -9.33
N LYS A 214 -8.47 -30.52 -8.17
CA LYS A 214 -9.09 -30.45 -6.85
C LYS A 214 -9.37 -29.01 -6.44
N HIS A 215 -8.51 -28.08 -6.80
CA HIS A 215 -8.48 -26.74 -6.21
C HIS A 215 -8.78 -25.60 -7.19
N TYR A 216 -8.52 -25.76 -8.49
CA TYR A 216 -8.74 -24.72 -9.50
C TYR A 216 -10.16 -24.77 -10.03
N SER A 217 -11.01 -23.92 -9.48
CA SER A 217 -12.43 -23.82 -9.81
C SER A 217 -12.82 -22.37 -10.07
N SER A 218 -13.55 -22.13 -11.15
CA SER A 218 -13.94 -20.76 -11.55
C SER A 218 -14.68 -19.99 -10.46
N ASN A 219 -15.47 -20.64 -9.61
CA ASN A 219 -16.16 -19.97 -8.49
C ASN A 219 -15.22 -19.56 -7.34
N GLN A 220 -13.93 -19.95 -7.40
CA GLN A 220 -12.85 -19.49 -6.51
C GLN A 220 -11.87 -18.56 -7.25
N MET A 221 -12.24 -18.08 -8.44
CA MET A 221 -11.38 -17.23 -9.27
C MET A 221 -11.93 -15.81 -9.39
N MET A 222 -11.03 -14.86 -9.34
CA MET A 222 -11.26 -13.43 -9.52
C MET A 222 -10.40 -12.94 -10.67
N LEU A 223 -11.04 -12.44 -11.73
CA LEU A 223 -10.39 -11.91 -12.93
C LEU A 223 -10.58 -10.39 -12.99
N ALA A 224 -9.52 -9.65 -13.23
CA ALA A 224 -9.56 -8.24 -13.57
C ALA A 224 -8.85 -8.02 -14.91
N VAL A 225 -9.47 -7.25 -15.80
CA VAL A 225 -8.92 -6.89 -17.11
C VAL A 225 -9.04 -5.39 -17.30
N ALA A 226 -7.95 -4.74 -17.70
CA ALA A 226 -7.88 -3.30 -17.98
C ALA A 226 -7.33 -3.05 -19.39
N GLY A 227 -7.90 -2.08 -20.07
CA GLY A 227 -7.44 -1.66 -21.39
C GLY A 227 -8.13 -0.39 -21.89
N PRO A 228 -7.68 0.17 -23.00
CA PRO A 228 -8.30 1.33 -23.66
C PRO A 228 -9.61 0.96 -24.38
N GLN A 229 -9.87 -0.33 -24.61
CA GLN A 229 -11.09 -0.82 -25.26
C GLN A 229 -12.32 -0.51 -24.40
N ASP A 230 -13.48 -0.32 -25.01
CA ASP A 230 -14.74 -0.14 -24.31
C ASP A 230 -15.15 -1.39 -23.50
N LEU A 231 -16.05 -1.19 -22.53
CA LEU A 231 -16.48 -2.26 -21.61
C LEU A 231 -17.15 -3.44 -22.31
N ASP A 232 -17.88 -3.22 -23.40
CA ASP A 232 -18.57 -4.29 -24.16
C ASP A 232 -17.56 -5.16 -24.89
N THR A 233 -16.58 -4.55 -25.53
CA THR A 233 -15.45 -5.23 -26.15
C THR A 233 -14.68 -6.07 -25.13
N LEU A 234 -14.28 -5.49 -23.99
CA LEU A 234 -13.60 -6.21 -22.92
C LEU A 234 -14.44 -7.37 -22.36
N GLN A 235 -15.77 -7.18 -22.23
CA GLN A 235 -16.67 -8.22 -21.76
C GLN A 235 -16.74 -9.41 -22.73
N ASN A 236 -16.83 -9.15 -24.02
CA ASN A 236 -16.84 -10.20 -25.04
C ASN A 236 -15.52 -10.99 -25.03
N LEU A 237 -14.38 -10.29 -25.01
CA LEU A 237 -13.06 -10.92 -24.91
C LEU A 237 -12.94 -11.86 -23.71
N VAL A 238 -13.46 -11.43 -22.55
CA VAL A 238 -13.41 -12.22 -21.33
C VAL A 238 -14.41 -13.39 -21.37
N ALA A 239 -15.65 -13.14 -21.82
CA ALA A 239 -16.68 -14.17 -21.87
C ALA A 239 -16.29 -15.34 -22.78
N GLU A 240 -15.78 -15.07 -23.99
CA GLU A 240 -15.34 -16.08 -24.94
C GLU A 240 -14.21 -16.97 -24.39
N ARG A 241 -13.31 -16.42 -23.58
CA ARG A 241 -12.09 -17.10 -23.14
C ARG A 241 -12.21 -17.76 -21.77
N PHE A 242 -13.01 -17.20 -20.87
CA PHE A 242 -13.05 -17.66 -19.48
C PHE A 242 -14.36 -18.33 -19.06
N ALA A 243 -15.46 -18.19 -19.82
CA ALA A 243 -16.75 -18.77 -19.43
C ALA A 243 -16.72 -20.32 -19.37
N THR A 244 -15.81 -20.95 -20.08
CA THR A 244 -15.65 -22.42 -20.11
C THR A 244 -14.71 -22.97 -19.06
N VAL A 245 -14.06 -22.11 -18.27
CA VAL A 245 -13.27 -22.56 -17.11
C VAL A 245 -14.17 -23.32 -16.13
N LYS A 246 -13.72 -24.50 -15.73
CA LYS A 246 -14.56 -25.46 -14.99
C LYS A 246 -14.97 -24.93 -13.61
N ASN A 247 -16.25 -24.96 -13.32
CA ASN A 247 -16.79 -24.75 -11.99
C ASN A 247 -17.01 -26.08 -11.27
N LEU A 248 -16.35 -26.24 -10.12
CA LEU A 248 -16.47 -27.41 -9.26
C LEU A 248 -17.39 -27.16 -8.05
N ASN A 249 -17.99 -25.97 -7.95
CA ASN A 249 -18.81 -25.52 -6.82
C ASN A 249 -18.11 -25.69 -5.47
N LEU A 250 -16.82 -25.34 -5.41
CA LEU A 250 -16.03 -25.47 -4.20
C LEU A 250 -16.48 -24.46 -3.15
N LEU A 251 -16.55 -24.91 -1.91
CA LEU A 251 -16.67 -24.00 -0.77
C LEU A 251 -15.38 -23.15 -0.62
N GLU A 252 -15.54 -21.97 -0.05
CA GLU A 252 -14.38 -21.15 0.24
C GLU A 252 -13.40 -21.89 1.16
N ASN A 253 -12.15 -21.96 0.73
CA ASN A 253 -11.10 -22.65 1.48
C ASN A 253 -10.73 -21.82 2.73
N ARG A 254 -11.28 -22.22 3.88
CA ARG A 254 -11.02 -21.62 5.19
C ARG A 254 -10.58 -22.65 6.20
N VAL A 255 -9.54 -22.32 6.94
CA VAL A 255 -9.11 -23.10 8.10
C VAL A 255 -9.75 -22.51 9.35
N SER A 256 -10.65 -23.26 9.99
CA SER A 256 -11.37 -22.81 11.19
C SER A 256 -10.56 -22.95 12.48
N ALA A 257 -9.53 -23.81 12.48
CA ALA A 257 -8.65 -24.00 13.63
C ALA A 257 -7.83 -22.75 13.93
N LYS A 258 -7.58 -22.46 15.21
CA LYS A 258 -6.68 -21.37 15.60
C LYS A 258 -5.25 -21.77 15.26
N TYR A 259 -4.56 -20.93 14.49
CA TYR A 259 -3.17 -21.17 14.11
C TYR A 259 -2.17 -21.01 15.27
N MET A 260 -2.57 -20.32 16.33
CA MET A 260 -1.84 -20.23 17.60
C MET A 260 -2.84 -20.05 18.75
N LYS A 261 -2.79 -20.94 19.74
CA LYS A 261 -3.64 -20.86 20.95
C LYS A 261 -2.98 -19.99 22.01
N PRO A 262 -3.76 -19.32 22.89
CA PRO A 262 -3.21 -18.68 24.08
C PRO A 262 -2.44 -19.68 24.97
N ASP A 263 -1.32 -19.23 25.55
CA ASP A 263 -0.51 -20.00 26.49
C ASP A 263 -0.38 -19.20 27.80
N PRO A 264 -0.57 -19.80 28.98
CA PRO A 264 -0.40 -19.10 30.25
C PRO A 264 1.04 -18.62 30.48
N ARG A 265 2.00 -19.18 29.76
CA ARG A 265 3.42 -18.79 29.81
C ARG A 265 3.74 -17.72 28.76
N PHE A 266 4.74 -16.93 29.03
CA PHE A 266 5.29 -15.98 28.08
C PHE A 266 6.11 -16.70 27.01
N ARG A 267 5.72 -16.53 25.75
CA ARG A 267 6.42 -17.10 24.60
C ARG A 267 7.43 -16.09 24.02
N LEU A 268 8.70 -16.47 24.06
CA LEU A 268 9.79 -15.69 23.49
C LEU A 268 10.51 -16.53 22.44
N MET A 269 10.48 -16.07 21.22
CA MET A 269 11.30 -16.58 20.12
C MET A 269 12.48 -15.65 19.93
N GLN A 270 13.70 -16.20 20.02
CA GLN A 270 14.92 -15.46 19.70
C GLN A 270 15.45 -15.97 18.36
N VAL A 271 15.75 -15.06 17.44
CA VAL A 271 16.15 -15.39 16.06
C VAL A 271 17.48 -14.71 15.75
N LYS A 272 18.47 -15.49 15.35
CA LYS A 272 19.78 -14.98 14.96
C LYS A 272 19.72 -14.43 13.53
N THR A 273 20.04 -13.16 13.37
CA THR A 273 20.07 -12.46 12.08
C THR A 273 21.45 -12.49 11.46
N ILE A 274 21.52 -12.37 10.14
CA ILE A 274 22.76 -12.21 9.38
C ILE A 274 23.25 -10.76 9.47
N LYS A 275 22.32 -9.81 9.23
CA LYS A 275 22.61 -8.38 9.34
C LYS A 275 22.62 -7.93 10.80
N ASP A 276 23.32 -6.83 11.10
CA ASP A 276 23.27 -6.20 12.42
C ASP A 276 21.98 -5.42 12.64
N THR A 277 20.88 -6.16 12.68
CA THR A 277 19.56 -5.64 13.02
C THR A 277 19.20 -6.01 14.45
N ARG A 278 18.37 -5.18 15.09
CA ARG A 278 17.85 -5.42 16.44
C ARG A 278 16.39 -5.08 16.44
N SER A 279 15.53 -6.09 16.37
CA SER A 279 14.10 -5.88 16.36
C SER A 279 13.36 -6.74 17.38
N LEU A 280 12.26 -6.20 17.86
CA LEU A 280 11.29 -6.90 18.70
C LEU A 280 9.93 -6.79 18.03
N THR A 281 9.36 -7.92 17.61
CA THR A 281 7.98 -8.00 17.12
C THR A 281 7.10 -8.64 18.18
N LEU A 282 6.00 -8.00 18.56
CA LEU A 282 4.96 -8.58 19.39
C LEU A 282 3.79 -8.92 18.47
N MET A 283 3.63 -10.19 18.14
CA MET A 283 2.56 -10.69 17.28
C MET A 283 1.39 -11.20 18.16
N PHE A 284 0.20 -10.68 17.92
CA PHE A 284 -1.04 -11.09 18.58
C PHE A 284 -1.95 -11.80 17.57
N PRO A 285 -2.14 -13.13 17.69
CA PRO A 285 -3.07 -13.84 16.83
C PRO A 285 -4.51 -13.42 17.08
N LEU A 286 -5.23 -13.23 16.00
CA LEU A 286 -6.63 -12.81 15.98
C LEU A 286 -7.44 -13.73 15.06
N SER A 287 -8.73 -13.84 15.31
CA SER A 287 -9.67 -14.35 14.33
C SER A 287 -9.72 -13.41 13.14
N ARG A 288 -10.27 -13.88 12.02
CA ARG A 288 -10.43 -13.08 10.81
C ARG A 288 -11.08 -11.72 11.11
N THR A 289 -10.49 -10.63 10.63
CA THR A 289 -10.95 -9.25 10.87
C THR A 289 -11.43 -8.53 9.60
N LEU A 290 -11.22 -9.12 8.42
CA LEU A 290 -11.57 -8.53 7.12
C LEU A 290 -13.04 -8.12 6.97
N HIS A 291 -13.95 -8.78 7.70
CA HIS A 291 -15.38 -8.42 7.68
C HIS A 291 -15.69 -7.11 8.42
N TYR A 292 -14.75 -6.58 9.21
CA TYR A 292 -14.88 -5.27 9.87
C TYR A 292 -14.38 -4.11 9.02
N TYR A 293 -14.26 -4.28 7.71
CA TYR A 293 -13.67 -3.27 6.79
C TYR A 293 -14.35 -1.90 6.88
N LYS A 294 -15.64 -1.82 7.20
CA LYS A 294 -16.37 -0.57 7.36
C LYS A 294 -16.02 0.23 8.62
N SER A 295 -15.47 -0.41 9.63
CA SER A 295 -15.07 0.22 10.89
C SER A 295 -13.55 0.20 11.13
N GLN A 296 -12.82 -0.58 10.36
CA GLN A 296 -11.36 -0.73 10.38
C GLN A 296 -10.71 -0.70 11.77
N PRO A 297 -11.14 -1.54 12.70
CA PRO A 297 -10.71 -1.44 14.10
C PRO A 297 -9.22 -1.74 14.29
N LEU A 298 -8.59 -2.55 13.41
CA LEU A 298 -7.13 -2.75 13.42
C LEU A 298 -6.38 -1.50 12.96
N GLY A 299 -6.92 -0.75 12.00
CA GLY A 299 -6.38 0.54 11.58
C GLY A 299 -6.39 1.56 12.73
N MET A 300 -7.51 1.65 13.48
CA MET A 300 -7.62 2.52 14.65
C MET A 300 -6.62 2.12 15.76
N LEU A 301 -6.46 0.82 16.03
CA LEU A 301 -5.46 0.33 16.99
C LEU A 301 -4.04 0.64 16.51
N GLY A 302 -3.78 0.43 15.22
CA GLY A 302 -2.49 0.73 14.60
C GLY A 302 -2.15 2.21 14.69
N PHE A 303 -3.10 3.09 14.39
CA PHE A 303 -2.94 4.54 14.52
C PHE A 303 -2.55 4.94 15.95
N LEU A 304 -3.28 4.46 16.96
CA LEU A 304 -3.02 4.81 18.36
C LEU A 304 -1.70 4.23 18.88
N LEU A 305 -1.40 2.97 18.61
CA LEU A 305 -0.19 2.31 19.09
C LEU A 305 1.06 2.72 18.32
N GLY A 306 0.92 2.94 17.02
CA GLY A 306 2.00 3.34 16.11
C GLY A 306 2.27 4.83 16.09
N HIS A 307 1.50 5.63 16.84
CA HIS A 307 1.67 7.09 16.87
C HIS A 307 3.07 7.48 17.37
N GLU A 308 3.67 8.51 16.74
CA GLU A 308 5.04 8.93 17.03
C GLU A 308 5.15 10.29 17.76
N GLY A 309 4.03 11.03 17.83
CA GLY A 309 3.98 12.34 18.48
C GLY A 309 4.21 12.29 19.99
N GLN A 310 4.20 13.45 20.60
CA GLN A 310 4.41 13.62 22.04
C GLN A 310 3.42 12.78 22.87
N GLY A 311 3.92 12.11 23.90
CA GLY A 311 3.11 11.23 24.76
C GLY A 311 2.90 9.82 24.20
N SER A 312 3.33 9.53 22.96
CA SER A 312 3.23 8.21 22.34
C SER A 312 4.16 7.19 23.01
N LEU A 313 3.91 5.92 22.69
CA LEU A 313 4.79 4.82 23.10
C LEU A 313 6.20 5.00 22.54
N LEU A 314 6.35 5.35 21.26
CA LEU A 314 7.66 5.55 20.64
C LEU A 314 8.42 6.71 21.29
N SER A 315 7.76 7.85 21.56
CA SER A 315 8.36 8.99 22.27
C SER A 315 8.94 8.58 23.63
N LEU A 316 8.22 7.77 24.42
CA LEU A 316 8.72 7.24 25.68
C LEU A 316 9.96 6.33 25.47
N LEU A 317 9.89 5.42 24.48
CA LEU A 317 10.98 4.47 24.22
C LEU A 317 12.25 5.17 23.70
N LYS A 318 12.11 6.21 22.86
CA LYS A 318 13.22 7.07 22.40
C LYS A 318 13.86 7.83 23.57
N ARG A 319 13.06 8.47 24.43
CA ARG A 319 13.58 9.18 25.62
C ARG A 319 14.34 8.27 26.59
N GLU A 320 13.92 7.00 26.70
CA GLU A 320 14.62 6.00 27.51
C GLU A 320 15.80 5.36 26.79
N ASN A 321 16.07 5.73 25.54
CA ASN A 321 17.07 5.14 24.63
C ASN A 321 16.88 3.62 24.49
N LEU A 322 15.65 3.18 24.30
CA LEU A 322 15.29 1.76 24.14
C LEU A 322 14.94 1.39 22.69
N ALA A 323 14.39 2.34 21.92
CA ALA A 323 14.01 2.11 20.54
C ALA A 323 14.33 3.33 19.66
N THR A 324 14.49 3.08 18.36
CA THR A 324 14.66 4.12 17.32
C THR A 324 13.40 4.28 16.47
N ALA A 325 12.62 3.21 16.28
CA ALA A 325 11.38 3.24 15.51
C ALA A 325 10.36 2.25 16.07
N LEU A 326 9.09 2.51 15.79
CA LEU A 326 7.98 1.63 16.12
C LEU A 326 6.92 1.73 15.03
N SER A 327 6.35 0.59 14.62
CA SER A 327 5.14 0.52 13.84
C SER A 327 4.15 -0.47 14.46
N ALA A 328 2.86 -0.20 14.33
CA ALA A 328 1.82 -1.11 14.80
C ALA A 328 0.67 -1.16 13.81
N GLY A 329 0.06 -2.33 13.65
CA GLY A 329 -1.07 -2.51 12.72
C GLY A 329 -1.41 -3.96 12.47
N GLY A 330 -2.31 -4.18 11.50
CA GLY A 330 -2.59 -5.52 11.00
C GLY A 330 -1.32 -6.13 10.39
N GLY A 331 -0.96 -7.33 10.86
CA GLY A 331 0.10 -8.14 10.29
C GLY A 331 -0.44 -9.05 9.19
N THR A 332 -0.39 -10.37 9.39
CA THR A 332 -1.02 -11.32 8.47
C THR A 332 -2.54 -11.14 8.47
N SER A 333 -3.14 -11.12 7.29
CA SER A 333 -4.59 -11.14 7.12
C SER A 333 -4.95 -11.96 5.89
N ASN A 334 -5.72 -13.02 6.09
CA ASN A 334 -6.17 -13.93 5.05
C ASN A 334 -7.62 -14.38 5.31
N LYS A 335 -8.15 -15.30 4.53
CA LYS A 335 -9.52 -15.81 4.67
C LYS A 335 -9.79 -16.50 6.01
N SER A 336 -8.77 -17.02 6.68
CA SER A 336 -8.88 -17.86 7.87
C SER A 336 -8.62 -17.10 9.17
N PHE A 337 -7.61 -16.23 9.20
CA PHE A 337 -7.19 -15.54 10.41
C PHE A 337 -6.53 -14.19 10.12
N SER A 338 -6.27 -13.46 11.20
CA SER A 338 -5.50 -12.21 11.16
C SER A 338 -4.47 -12.19 12.29
N SER A 339 -3.54 -11.26 12.26
CA SER A 339 -2.72 -10.87 13.40
C SER A 339 -2.73 -9.36 13.59
N PHE A 340 -2.38 -8.92 14.79
CA PHE A 340 -1.99 -7.55 15.07
C PHE A 340 -0.54 -7.57 15.54
N ASP A 341 0.31 -6.80 14.89
CA ASP A 341 1.74 -6.81 15.11
C ASP A 341 2.23 -5.44 15.61
N VAL A 342 3.12 -5.45 16.62
CA VAL A 342 3.86 -4.27 17.06
C VAL A 342 5.33 -4.53 16.81
N ASN A 343 5.92 -3.80 15.86
CA ASN A 343 7.31 -3.93 15.43
C ASN A 343 8.13 -2.78 16.00
N ILE A 344 9.22 -3.10 16.68
CA ILE A 344 10.05 -2.12 17.39
C ILE A 344 11.50 -2.32 16.98
N GLN A 345 12.12 -1.27 16.44
CA GLN A 345 13.57 -1.25 16.19
C GLN A 345 14.27 -0.86 17.49
N LEU A 346 15.14 -1.76 17.98
CA LEU A 346 15.76 -1.61 19.28
C LEU A 346 17.15 -0.96 19.18
N THR A 347 17.47 -0.13 20.16
CA THR A 347 18.86 0.25 20.44
C THR A 347 19.62 -0.92 21.08
N PRO A 348 20.96 -0.89 21.18
CA PRO A 348 21.71 -1.87 21.98
C PRO A 348 21.23 -1.96 23.44
N LYS A 349 20.82 -0.83 24.03
CA LYS A 349 20.22 -0.78 25.37
C LYS A 349 18.84 -1.43 25.38
N GLY A 350 18.03 -1.19 24.36
CA GLY A 350 16.71 -1.79 24.21
C GLY A 350 16.78 -3.31 24.05
N LEU A 351 17.72 -3.82 23.27
CA LEU A 351 17.95 -5.26 23.13
C LEU A 351 18.22 -5.93 24.49
N ARG A 352 19.11 -5.36 25.28
CA ARG A 352 19.38 -5.86 26.65
C ARG A 352 18.18 -5.72 27.61
N ASN A 353 17.30 -4.79 27.34
CA ASN A 353 16.14 -4.45 28.17
C ASN A 353 14.79 -4.71 27.48
N TYR A 354 14.72 -5.65 26.54
CA TYR A 354 13.49 -5.93 25.77
C TYR A 354 12.27 -6.19 26.65
N SER A 355 12.44 -6.81 27.82
CA SER A 355 11.36 -7.03 28.79
C SER A 355 10.78 -5.71 29.34
N LYS A 356 11.59 -4.63 29.47
CA LYS A 356 11.11 -3.30 29.81
C LYS A 356 10.32 -2.68 28.65
N VAL A 357 10.78 -2.89 27.42
CA VAL A 357 10.06 -2.45 26.20
C VAL A 357 8.68 -3.09 26.17
N ILE A 358 8.58 -4.41 26.32
CA ILE A 358 7.30 -5.14 26.35
C ILE A 358 6.39 -4.59 27.46
N ARG A 359 6.89 -4.36 28.67
CA ARG A 359 6.07 -3.78 29.75
C ARG A 359 5.55 -2.38 29.39
N ASN A 360 6.32 -1.56 28.70
CA ASN A 360 5.85 -0.24 28.25
C ASN A 360 4.75 -0.35 27.19
N VAL A 361 4.81 -1.34 26.28
CA VAL A 361 3.69 -1.67 25.37
C VAL A 361 2.43 -1.99 26.17
N PHE A 362 2.50 -2.87 27.17
CA PHE A 362 1.34 -3.23 27.98
C PHE A 362 0.81 -2.09 28.86
N LYS A 363 1.67 -1.15 29.28
CA LYS A 363 1.20 0.09 29.93
C LYS A 363 0.39 0.96 28.96
N TYR A 364 0.83 1.10 27.70
CA TYR A 364 0.08 1.84 26.70
C TYR A 364 -1.25 1.14 26.36
N LEU A 365 -1.23 -0.18 26.18
CA LEU A 365 -2.45 -0.98 26.00
C LEU A 365 -3.42 -0.83 27.19
N ARG A 366 -2.90 -0.70 28.43
CA ARG A 366 -3.75 -0.38 29.61
C ARG A 366 -4.35 1.02 29.49
N LEU A 367 -3.59 2.02 29.06
CA LEU A 367 -4.14 3.35 28.79
C LEU A 367 -5.31 3.26 27.81
N LEU A 368 -5.12 2.56 26.66
CA LEU A 368 -6.18 2.37 25.67
C LEU A 368 -7.41 1.65 26.22
N ARG A 369 -7.24 0.64 27.10
CA ARG A 369 -8.38 -0.05 27.74
C ARG A 369 -9.17 0.86 28.69
N ASN A 370 -8.49 1.80 29.34
CA ASN A 370 -9.14 2.74 30.23
C ASN A 370 -9.91 3.85 29.51
N THR A 371 -9.45 4.22 28.30
CA THR A 371 -10.00 5.35 27.53
C THR A 371 -10.95 4.91 26.41
N GLY A 372 -10.83 3.68 25.90
CA GLY A 372 -11.54 3.22 24.71
C GLY A 372 -11.08 3.94 23.44
N LEU A 373 -11.87 3.83 22.36
CA LEU A 373 -11.64 4.54 21.10
C LEU A 373 -12.28 5.94 21.14
N PRO A 374 -11.49 7.02 21.20
CA PRO A 374 -12.05 8.37 21.18
C PRO A 374 -12.70 8.69 19.83
N ARG A 375 -13.77 9.46 19.84
CA ARG A 375 -14.52 9.81 18.64
C ARG A 375 -13.66 10.64 17.67
N TYR A 376 -12.86 11.58 18.17
CA TYR A 376 -12.00 12.40 17.30
C TYR A 376 -10.95 11.57 16.54
N VAL A 377 -10.40 10.52 17.19
CA VAL A 377 -9.45 9.60 16.50
C VAL A 377 -10.12 8.88 15.33
N TYR A 378 -11.36 8.42 15.53
CA TYR A 378 -12.13 7.83 14.44
C TYR A 378 -12.37 8.83 13.30
N ASP A 379 -12.78 10.05 13.64
CA ASP A 379 -13.08 11.08 12.65
C ASP A 379 -11.82 11.49 11.87
N GLU A 380 -10.66 11.60 12.53
CA GLU A 380 -9.37 11.89 11.89
C GLU A 380 -8.91 10.76 10.95
N VAL A 381 -8.90 9.51 11.44
CA VAL A 381 -8.49 8.36 10.61
C VAL A 381 -9.43 8.19 9.41
N LYS A 382 -10.73 8.43 9.60
CA LYS A 382 -11.72 8.43 8.52
C LYS A 382 -11.39 9.51 7.49
N LEU A 383 -11.16 10.76 7.93
CA LEU A 383 -10.82 11.87 7.04
C LEU A 383 -9.53 11.60 6.27
N MET A 384 -8.47 11.14 6.94
CA MET A 384 -7.22 10.79 6.26
C MET A 384 -7.43 9.72 5.20
N SER A 385 -8.21 8.68 5.51
CA SER A 385 -8.50 7.61 4.54
C SER A 385 -9.32 8.10 3.34
N GLU A 386 -10.25 9.03 3.54
CA GLU A 386 -11.02 9.68 2.47
C GLU A 386 -10.13 10.57 1.59
N ILE A 387 -9.19 11.29 2.19
CA ILE A 387 -8.21 12.12 1.48
C ILE A 387 -7.27 11.23 0.66
N ASP A 388 -6.72 10.17 1.27
CA ASP A 388 -5.84 9.22 0.58
C ASP A 388 -6.55 8.57 -0.62
N TYR A 389 -7.83 8.23 -0.48
CA TYR A 389 -8.61 7.71 -1.57
C TYR A 389 -8.83 8.75 -2.69
N SER A 390 -9.18 9.98 -2.34
CA SER A 390 -9.54 11.03 -3.30
C SER A 390 -8.36 11.52 -4.13
N PHE A 391 -7.16 11.50 -3.56
CA PHE A 391 -5.93 12.00 -4.18
C PHE A 391 -4.87 10.93 -4.40
N ALA A 392 -5.29 9.64 -4.40
CA ALA A 392 -4.41 8.55 -4.78
C ALA A 392 -3.91 8.73 -6.22
N GLU A 393 -2.66 8.34 -6.46
CA GLU A 393 -2.15 8.26 -7.82
C GLU A 393 -2.96 7.25 -8.63
N LYS A 394 -3.16 7.55 -9.92
CA LYS A 394 -3.90 6.69 -10.85
C LYS A 394 -3.11 5.40 -11.08
N PRO A 395 -3.55 4.24 -10.56
CA PRO A 395 -2.85 2.99 -10.82
C PRO A 395 -3.04 2.54 -12.26
N GLU A 396 -2.03 1.91 -12.85
CA GLU A 396 -2.04 1.40 -14.23
C GLU A 396 -1.43 -0.01 -14.30
N GLY A 397 -1.56 -0.66 -15.46
CA GLY A 397 -0.95 -1.95 -15.74
C GLY A 397 -1.29 -3.02 -14.71
N THR A 398 -0.29 -3.85 -14.39
CA THR A 398 -0.46 -4.96 -13.43
C THR A 398 -0.80 -4.49 -12.02
N SER A 399 -0.36 -3.30 -11.59
CA SER A 399 -0.69 -2.76 -10.27
C SER A 399 -2.19 -2.54 -10.11
N LEU A 400 -2.86 -2.02 -11.15
CA LEU A 400 -4.31 -1.80 -11.19
C LEU A 400 -5.09 -3.11 -11.07
N VAL A 401 -4.80 -4.09 -11.94
CA VAL A 401 -5.58 -5.33 -12.01
C VAL A 401 -5.32 -6.25 -10.80
N ASN A 402 -4.10 -6.27 -10.25
CA ASN A 402 -3.75 -7.06 -9.06
C ASN A 402 -4.49 -6.60 -7.80
N VAL A 403 -4.66 -5.28 -7.64
CA VAL A 403 -5.44 -4.72 -6.54
C VAL A 403 -6.86 -5.27 -6.59
N PHE A 404 -7.54 -5.18 -7.74
CA PHE A 404 -8.94 -5.60 -7.85
C PHE A 404 -9.15 -7.09 -7.64
N THR A 405 -8.28 -7.97 -8.18
CA THR A 405 -8.42 -9.40 -7.94
C THR A 405 -8.25 -9.78 -6.47
N THR A 406 -7.34 -9.10 -5.76
CA THR A 406 -7.18 -9.27 -4.32
C THR A 406 -8.38 -8.74 -3.55
N LEU A 407 -8.91 -7.56 -3.91
CA LEU A 407 -10.07 -6.98 -3.25
C LEU A 407 -11.34 -7.81 -3.46
N MET A 408 -11.58 -8.32 -4.68
CA MET A 408 -12.72 -9.22 -4.98
C MET A 408 -12.70 -10.53 -4.18
N MET A 409 -11.52 -10.95 -3.73
CA MET A 409 -11.37 -12.12 -2.87
C MET A 409 -11.89 -11.86 -1.45
N TYR A 410 -11.73 -10.65 -0.93
CA TYR A 410 -11.97 -10.34 0.48
C TYR A 410 -13.21 -9.49 0.74
N TYR A 411 -13.64 -8.71 -0.24
CA TYR A 411 -14.74 -7.75 -0.11
C TYR A 411 -15.90 -8.04 -1.07
N PRO A 412 -17.12 -7.58 -0.75
CA PRO A 412 -18.26 -7.71 -1.65
C PRO A 412 -18.02 -6.98 -2.97
N MET A 413 -18.39 -7.60 -4.10
CA MET A 413 -18.22 -7.02 -5.43
C MET A 413 -18.78 -5.60 -5.57
N ARG A 414 -19.91 -5.30 -4.90
CA ARG A 414 -20.58 -3.99 -4.96
C ARG A 414 -19.79 -2.82 -4.35
N THR A 415 -18.78 -3.11 -3.53
CA THR A 415 -18.01 -2.08 -2.80
C THR A 415 -16.51 -2.24 -3.00
N VAL A 416 -16.10 -3.07 -3.94
CA VAL A 416 -14.71 -3.52 -4.08
C VAL A 416 -13.74 -2.35 -4.31
N GLU A 417 -14.16 -1.32 -5.05
CA GLU A 417 -13.31 -0.16 -5.37
C GLU A 417 -12.99 0.69 -4.14
N VAL A 418 -13.92 0.73 -3.20
CA VAL A 418 -13.85 1.66 -2.06
C VAL A 418 -13.65 0.97 -0.71
N ALA A 419 -13.90 -0.33 -0.62
CA ALA A 419 -13.92 -1.08 0.64
C ALA A 419 -12.65 -0.91 1.51
N PRO A 420 -11.42 -0.85 0.96
CA PRO A 420 -10.21 -0.66 1.76
C PRO A 420 -10.07 0.74 2.35
N TYR A 421 -10.73 1.74 1.76
CA TYR A 421 -10.50 3.16 2.06
C TYR A 421 -11.64 3.80 2.84
N ILE A 422 -12.88 3.39 2.62
CA ILE A 422 -14.05 4.09 3.18
C ILE A 422 -14.43 3.51 4.54
N ILE A 423 -14.26 4.33 5.58
CA ILE A 423 -14.68 4.05 6.94
C ILE A 423 -16.06 4.67 7.17
N THR A 424 -17.08 3.83 7.35
CA THR A 424 -18.48 4.28 7.44
C THR A 424 -19.13 4.01 8.78
N GLU A 425 -18.52 3.18 9.64
CA GLU A 425 -19.13 2.73 10.87
C GLU A 425 -18.24 2.99 12.10
N PHE A 426 -18.72 3.77 13.04
CA PHE A 426 -18.09 3.92 14.36
C PHE A 426 -18.50 2.76 15.27
N LYS A 427 -17.60 1.81 15.51
CA LYS A 427 -17.86 0.57 16.27
C LYS A 427 -16.87 0.40 17.43
N PRO A 428 -16.93 1.24 18.49
CA PRO A 428 -15.98 1.16 19.59
C PRO A 428 -15.99 -0.19 20.30
N ARG A 429 -17.13 -0.89 20.39
CA ARG A 429 -17.20 -2.24 21.01
C ARG A 429 -16.36 -3.27 20.25
N ILE A 430 -16.22 -3.16 18.92
CA ILE A 430 -15.36 -4.07 18.13
C ILE A 430 -13.90 -3.75 18.43
N PHE A 431 -13.54 -2.46 18.48
CA PHE A 431 -12.21 -2.01 18.91
C PHE A 431 -11.85 -2.57 20.29
N ASP A 432 -12.72 -2.42 21.27
CA ASP A 432 -12.51 -2.94 22.62
C ASP A 432 -12.35 -4.46 22.64
N SER A 433 -13.15 -5.19 21.85
CA SER A 433 -13.03 -6.65 21.71
C SER A 433 -11.68 -7.08 21.16
N LEU A 434 -11.15 -6.38 20.15
CA LEU A 434 -9.82 -6.66 19.61
C LEU A 434 -8.74 -6.32 20.63
N LEU A 435 -8.83 -5.15 21.26
CA LEU A 435 -7.91 -4.71 22.31
C LEU A 435 -7.88 -5.69 23.51
N TYR A 436 -9.02 -6.31 23.83
CA TYR A 436 -9.11 -7.34 24.85
C TYR A 436 -8.25 -8.56 24.54
N ASN A 437 -8.09 -8.92 23.26
CA ASN A 437 -7.26 -10.04 22.81
C ASN A 437 -5.75 -9.74 22.81
N LEU A 438 -5.32 -8.49 22.95
CA LEU A 438 -3.90 -8.12 23.00
C LEU A 438 -3.33 -8.36 24.42
N THR A 439 -3.13 -9.63 24.78
CA THR A 439 -2.66 -10.06 26.11
C THR A 439 -1.32 -10.78 26.02
N PRO A 440 -0.52 -10.83 27.11
CA PRO A 440 0.73 -11.61 27.12
C PRO A 440 0.52 -13.10 26.83
N GLN A 441 -0.63 -13.66 27.21
CA GLN A 441 -1.02 -15.05 26.95
C GLN A 441 -1.34 -15.31 25.48
N ASN A 442 -1.84 -14.28 24.79
CA ASN A 442 -2.17 -14.34 23.36
C ASN A 442 -1.11 -13.59 22.54
N MET A 443 0.17 -13.82 22.80
CA MET A 443 1.26 -13.11 22.17
C MET A 443 2.44 -14.05 21.88
N LEU A 444 3.09 -13.84 20.74
CA LEU A 444 4.43 -14.31 20.45
C LEU A 444 5.36 -13.09 20.41
N ALA A 445 6.35 -13.04 21.29
CA ALA A 445 7.43 -12.07 21.20
C ALA A 445 8.59 -12.66 20.37
N VAL A 446 8.95 -12.00 19.27
CA VAL A 446 10.05 -12.37 18.39
C VAL A 446 11.16 -11.34 18.55
N LEU A 447 12.28 -11.75 19.15
CA LEU A 447 13.47 -10.93 19.35
C LEU A 447 14.54 -11.34 18.34
N ALA A 448 14.75 -10.53 17.32
CA ALA A 448 15.69 -10.81 16.26
C ALA A 448 16.93 -9.90 16.37
N ALA A 449 18.11 -10.51 16.51
CA ALA A 449 19.38 -9.81 16.54
C ALA A 449 20.54 -10.78 16.26
N ARG A 450 21.69 -10.23 15.87
CA ARG A 450 22.89 -11.02 15.55
C ARG A 450 23.42 -11.83 16.76
N ASN A 451 23.32 -11.26 17.95
CA ASN A 451 23.89 -11.82 19.18
C ASN A 451 22.79 -12.26 20.16
N VAL A 452 21.91 -13.19 19.76
CA VAL A 452 20.93 -13.84 20.64
C VAL A 452 21.33 -15.28 20.95
N LYS A 453 20.83 -15.81 22.07
CA LYS A 453 21.05 -17.22 22.43
C LYS A 453 20.08 -18.10 21.68
N THR A 454 20.59 -19.11 21.01
CA THR A 454 19.81 -20.05 20.21
C THR A 454 20.10 -21.49 20.64
N SER A 455 19.15 -22.38 20.50
CA SER A 455 19.24 -23.80 20.86
C SER A 455 18.82 -24.74 19.74
N GLU A 456 18.21 -24.22 18.68
CA GLU A 456 17.62 -24.96 17.59
C GLU A 456 18.02 -24.34 16.25
N LYS A 457 17.92 -25.15 15.19
CA LYS A 457 18.13 -24.71 13.81
C LYS A 457 16.91 -25.08 12.98
N GLU A 458 16.35 -24.09 12.29
CA GLU A 458 15.22 -24.30 11.39
C GLU A 458 15.69 -24.98 10.11
N GLU A 459 14.93 -25.94 9.61
CA GLU A 459 15.35 -26.91 8.60
C GLU A 459 15.53 -26.31 7.19
N PHE A 460 14.67 -25.37 6.76
CA PHE A 460 14.67 -24.87 5.38
C PHE A 460 15.66 -23.72 5.16
N TYR A 461 15.65 -22.73 6.02
CA TYR A 461 16.54 -21.56 5.93
C TYR A 461 17.81 -21.69 6.76
N GLY A 462 17.96 -22.78 7.52
CA GLY A 462 19.07 -22.98 8.41
C GLY A 462 19.19 -21.91 9.52
N VAL A 463 18.08 -21.32 9.93
CA VAL A 463 18.04 -20.23 10.91
C VAL A 463 18.26 -20.75 12.30
N GLU A 464 19.30 -20.25 12.99
CA GLU A 464 19.48 -20.52 14.42
C GLU A 464 18.45 -19.72 15.22
N TYR A 465 17.69 -20.39 16.08
CA TYR A 465 16.66 -19.78 16.92
C TYR A 465 16.49 -20.51 18.25
N SER A 466 15.71 -19.94 19.14
CA SER A 466 15.16 -20.62 20.32
C SER A 466 13.71 -20.19 20.52
N LEU A 467 12.85 -21.13 20.95
CA LEU A 467 11.49 -20.85 21.38
C LEU A 467 11.36 -21.25 22.85
N SER A 468 11.27 -20.27 23.73
CA SER A 468 11.22 -20.47 25.17
C SER A 468 9.91 -20.04 25.78
N TYR A 469 9.52 -20.74 26.85
CA TYR A 469 8.31 -20.51 27.63
C TYR A 469 8.69 -20.19 29.07
N SER A 470 8.25 -19.06 29.60
CA SER A 470 8.61 -18.62 30.95
C SER A 470 7.44 -17.92 31.65
N GLN A 471 7.54 -17.70 32.95
CA GLN A 471 6.55 -16.94 33.72
C GLN A 471 7.22 -15.76 34.45
N PRO A 472 7.57 -14.69 33.72
CA PRO A 472 8.16 -13.52 34.35
C PRO A 472 7.16 -12.86 35.32
N LYS A 473 7.66 -12.37 36.45
CA LYS A 473 6.83 -11.79 37.52
C LYS A 473 5.85 -10.71 37.06
N TRP A 474 6.21 -9.93 36.04
CA TRP A 474 5.35 -8.89 35.48
C TRP A 474 4.13 -9.46 34.76
N MET A 475 4.22 -10.67 34.20
CA MET A 475 3.14 -11.28 33.44
C MET A 475 1.90 -11.55 34.30
N ASN A 476 2.09 -11.91 35.58
CA ASN A 476 0.95 -12.09 36.52
C ASN A 476 0.28 -10.76 36.90
N LYS A 477 0.99 -9.64 36.73
CA LYS A 477 0.55 -8.29 37.11
C LYS A 477 0.31 -7.36 35.92
N TRP A 478 0.32 -7.86 34.68
CA TRP A 478 0.29 -7.02 33.49
C TRP A 478 -0.94 -6.10 33.41
N ARG A 479 -2.09 -6.54 33.92
CA ARG A 479 -3.32 -5.73 33.98
C ARG A 479 -3.19 -4.56 34.95
N ASN A 480 -2.34 -4.68 35.96
CA ASN A 480 -2.15 -3.71 37.02
C ASN A 480 -0.79 -3.00 36.97
N LEU A 481 -0.07 -3.06 35.82
CA LEU A 481 1.15 -2.29 35.62
C LEU A 481 0.85 -0.79 35.83
N LYS A 482 1.59 -0.15 36.74
CA LYS A 482 1.41 1.30 36.98
C LYS A 482 1.56 2.06 35.67
N LEU A 483 0.55 2.89 35.36
CA LEU A 483 0.62 3.76 34.17
C LEU A 483 1.81 4.70 34.30
N ASN A 484 2.44 4.99 33.17
CA ASN A 484 3.49 5.99 33.07
C ASN A 484 2.80 7.32 32.71
N SER A 485 2.97 8.36 33.55
CA SER A 485 2.38 9.69 33.33
C SER A 485 2.85 10.36 32.03
N ALA A 486 3.97 9.88 31.48
CA ALA A 486 4.48 10.35 30.19
C ALA A 486 3.73 9.76 28.98
N LEU A 487 2.89 8.70 29.20
CA LEU A 487 2.08 8.10 28.14
C LEU A 487 0.71 8.79 28.11
N LYS A 488 0.35 9.31 26.94
CA LYS A 488 -0.91 9.99 26.66
C LYS A 488 -1.45 9.54 25.31
N LEU A 489 -2.75 9.71 25.09
CA LEU A 489 -3.32 9.63 23.76
C LEU A 489 -2.81 10.81 22.89
N PRO A 490 -2.75 10.65 21.57
CA PRO A 490 -2.49 11.79 20.70
C PRO A 490 -3.56 12.87 20.89
N GLU A 491 -3.17 14.11 20.83
CA GLU A 491 -4.11 15.23 20.73
C GLU A 491 -4.71 15.29 19.32
N ALA A 492 -5.82 15.99 19.15
CA ALA A 492 -6.40 16.21 17.83
C ALA A 492 -5.38 16.91 16.92
N ASN A 493 -5.28 16.45 15.68
CA ASN A 493 -4.27 16.94 14.74
C ASN A 493 -4.69 18.30 14.14
N PRO A 494 -4.02 19.42 14.50
CA PRO A 494 -4.40 20.74 14.02
C PRO A 494 -4.07 20.98 12.54
N PHE A 495 -3.32 20.09 11.90
CA PHE A 495 -2.87 20.22 10.53
C PHE A 495 -3.78 19.50 9.51
N LEU A 496 -4.78 18.76 9.96
CA LEU A 496 -5.73 18.14 9.05
C LEU A 496 -6.52 19.22 8.29
N PRO A 497 -6.64 19.09 6.95
CA PRO A 497 -7.33 20.10 6.15
C PRO A 497 -8.83 20.12 6.47
N GLU A 498 -9.41 21.29 6.58
CA GLU A 498 -10.85 21.53 6.69
C GLU A 498 -11.47 21.74 5.31
N SER A 499 -10.66 22.17 4.34
CA SER A 499 -11.06 22.33 2.94
C SER A 499 -10.07 21.67 2.00
N LEU A 500 -10.61 20.96 1.03
CA LEU A 500 -9.87 20.34 -0.07
C LEU A 500 -10.22 21.00 -1.41
N GLU A 501 -10.67 22.26 -1.34
CA GLU A 501 -10.96 23.05 -2.52
C GLU A 501 -9.68 23.34 -3.29
N VAL A 502 -9.70 23.09 -4.60
CA VAL A 502 -8.63 23.51 -5.49
C VAL A 502 -8.70 25.03 -5.63
N LEU A 503 -7.69 25.72 -5.14
CA LEU A 503 -7.63 27.16 -5.25
C LEU A 503 -7.46 27.54 -6.71
N ALA A 504 -8.54 27.98 -7.36
CA ALA A 504 -8.48 28.51 -8.71
C ALA A 504 -7.66 29.80 -8.72
N TYR A 505 -6.59 29.79 -9.50
CA TYR A 505 -5.87 31.03 -9.76
C TYR A 505 -6.75 31.95 -10.62
N LYS A 506 -6.95 33.17 -10.14
CA LYS A 506 -7.65 34.21 -10.90
C LYS A 506 -6.77 34.85 -11.98
N GLY A 507 -5.62 34.26 -12.29
CA GLY A 507 -4.73 34.65 -13.35
C GLY A 507 -5.19 34.10 -14.70
N LYS A 508 -4.59 34.64 -15.76
CA LYS A 508 -4.88 34.23 -17.13
C LYS A 508 -3.94 33.09 -17.53
N LEU A 509 -4.51 32.07 -18.16
CA LEU A 509 -3.76 30.97 -18.77
C LEU A 509 -2.93 31.49 -19.96
N GLN A 510 -1.70 31.07 -20.08
CA GLN A 510 -0.85 31.39 -21.23
C GLN A 510 -0.05 30.18 -21.65
N LEU A 511 -0.07 29.88 -22.94
CA LEU A 511 0.81 28.84 -23.51
C LEU A 511 2.19 29.45 -23.79
N THR A 512 3.22 28.90 -23.17
CA THR A 512 4.60 29.36 -23.31
C THR A 512 5.31 28.68 -24.49
N HIS A 513 6.48 29.15 -24.89
CA HIS A 513 7.33 28.49 -25.89
C HIS A 513 7.66 27.04 -25.52
N GLN A 514 7.85 26.74 -24.22
CA GLN A 514 8.09 25.37 -23.76
C GLN A 514 6.83 24.51 -23.89
N SER A 515 5.65 25.06 -23.63
CA SER A 515 4.35 24.40 -23.85
C SER A 515 4.22 23.99 -25.32
N PHE A 516 4.54 24.86 -26.28
CA PHE A 516 4.49 24.56 -27.70
C PHE A 516 5.49 23.48 -28.11
N ALA A 517 6.71 23.51 -27.58
CA ALA A 517 7.71 22.50 -27.85
C ALA A 517 7.26 21.11 -27.36
N GLY A 518 6.58 21.05 -26.21
CA GLY A 518 5.98 19.83 -25.70
C GLY A 518 4.83 19.33 -26.60
N LEU A 519 3.86 20.20 -26.88
CA LEU A 519 2.68 19.87 -27.69
C LEU A 519 3.03 19.38 -29.13
N ARG A 520 4.08 19.91 -29.73
CA ARG A 520 4.56 19.44 -31.04
C ARG A 520 5.05 17.98 -31.03
N ARG A 521 5.52 17.49 -29.89
CA ARG A 521 5.98 16.10 -29.72
C ARG A 521 4.85 15.09 -29.52
N GLU A 522 3.66 15.57 -29.20
CA GLU A 522 2.50 14.72 -28.89
C GLU A 522 1.69 14.30 -30.14
N GLY A 523 2.19 14.51 -31.33
CA GLY A 523 1.57 14.03 -32.58
C GLY A 523 0.28 14.75 -32.98
N LEU A 524 0.03 15.96 -32.47
CA LEU A 524 -1.13 16.75 -32.83
C LEU A 524 -1.18 17.03 -34.36
N SER A 525 -2.40 17.03 -34.91
CA SER A 525 -2.61 17.36 -36.30
C SER A 525 -2.11 18.78 -36.64
N ALA A 526 -1.59 18.98 -37.85
CA ALA A 526 -1.12 20.27 -38.30
C ALA A 526 -2.18 21.37 -38.20
N GLY A 527 -3.48 21.02 -38.33
CA GLY A 527 -4.60 21.94 -38.15
C GLY A 527 -4.76 22.41 -36.70
N VAL A 528 -4.61 21.53 -35.73
CA VAL A 528 -4.66 21.86 -34.31
C VAL A 528 -3.45 22.70 -33.92
N LEU A 529 -2.24 22.34 -34.37
CA LEU A 529 -1.02 23.12 -34.14
C LEU A 529 -1.13 24.54 -34.66
N LYS A 530 -1.66 24.73 -35.88
CA LYS A 530 -1.87 26.05 -36.48
C LYS A 530 -2.86 26.90 -35.66
N ARG A 531 -3.92 26.28 -35.11
CA ARG A 531 -4.88 26.99 -34.23
C ARG A 531 -4.24 27.35 -32.91
N LEU A 532 -3.41 26.47 -32.32
CA LEU A 532 -2.63 26.80 -31.14
C LEU A 532 -1.66 27.95 -31.37
N GLU A 533 -0.99 27.97 -32.52
CA GLU A 533 -0.07 29.06 -32.89
C GLU A 533 -0.80 30.41 -33.02
N SER A 534 -2.06 30.44 -33.48
CA SER A 534 -2.84 31.67 -33.57
C SER A 534 -3.24 32.29 -32.25
N VAL A 535 -3.19 31.53 -31.15
CA VAL A 535 -3.50 31.97 -29.79
C VAL A 535 -2.24 32.07 -28.89
N GLN A 536 -1.07 31.92 -29.48
CA GLN A 536 0.20 31.99 -28.77
C GLN A 536 0.42 33.35 -28.14
N GLY A 537 0.76 33.39 -26.85
CA GLY A 537 1.05 34.64 -26.13
C GLY A 537 -0.18 35.36 -25.61
N GLU A 538 -1.37 34.96 -26.00
CA GLU A 538 -2.62 35.50 -25.45
C GLU A 538 -2.94 34.91 -24.06
N LEU A 539 -3.74 35.65 -23.30
CA LEU A 539 -4.09 35.33 -21.91
C LEU A 539 -5.57 34.91 -21.85
N TRP A 540 -5.83 33.71 -21.32
CA TRP A 540 -7.17 33.10 -21.26
C TRP A 540 -7.63 32.90 -19.81
N VAL A 541 -8.92 33.01 -19.54
CA VAL A 541 -9.50 32.85 -18.19
C VAL A 541 -9.84 31.40 -17.90
N SER A 542 -10.07 30.58 -18.94
CA SER A 542 -10.38 29.17 -18.80
C SER A 542 -9.93 28.37 -20.02
N TRP A 543 -9.85 27.04 -19.86
CA TRP A 543 -9.59 26.12 -20.96
C TRP A 543 -10.69 26.17 -22.03
N ASP A 544 -11.94 26.36 -21.65
CA ASP A 544 -13.07 26.44 -22.59
C ASP A 544 -13.02 27.71 -23.45
N GLU A 545 -12.58 28.83 -22.86
CA GLU A 545 -12.36 30.05 -23.57
C GLU A 545 -11.21 29.90 -24.60
N LEU A 546 -10.11 29.23 -24.20
CA LEU A 546 -9.00 28.92 -25.08
C LEU A 546 -9.44 28.01 -26.26
N LEU A 547 -10.21 26.94 -25.97
CA LEU A 547 -10.72 26.04 -27.01
C LEU A 547 -11.66 26.78 -27.97
N THR A 548 -12.51 27.65 -27.45
CA THR A 548 -13.43 28.48 -28.26
C THR A 548 -12.66 29.41 -29.19
N ALA A 549 -11.60 30.07 -28.69
CA ALA A 549 -10.73 30.92 -29.50
C ALA A 549 -9.99 30.15 -30.60
N MET A 550 -9.71 28.87 -30.35
CA MET A 550 -9.17 27.95 -31.35
C MET A 550 -10.22 27.42 -32.33
N ASN A 551 -11.48 27.89 -32.29
CA ASN A 551 -12.62 27.35 -33.04
C ASN A 551 -12.82 25.83 -32.79
N ILE A 552 -12.64 25.40 -31.55
CA ILE A 552 -12.92 24.03 -31.08
C ILE A 552 -14.08 24.09 -30.09
N PRO A 553 -15.25 23.49 -30.42
CA PRO A 553 -16.36 23.46 -29.48
C PRO A 553 -15.94 22.75 -28.18
N PRO A 554 -16.18 23.34 -26.99
CA PRO A 554 -15.86 22.68 -25.72
C PRO A 554 -16.50 21.32 -25.51
N GLN A 555 -17.58 21.02 -26.22
CA GLN A 555 -18.34 19.76 -26.18
C GLN A 555 -17.87 18.75 -27.24
N ALA A 556 -16.89 19.06 -28.07
CA ALA A 556 -16.37 18.13 -29.09
C ALA A 556 -15.77 16.89 -28.41
N ASP A 557 -15.96 15.71 -29.01
CA ASP A 557 -15.49 14.42 -28.46
C ASP A 557 -13.98 14.41 -28.10
N TYR A 558 -13.19 15.17 -28.85
CA TYR A 558 -11.74 15.29 -28.62
C TYR A 558 -11.35 16.48 -27.72
N ALA A 559 -12.28 17.31 -27.29
CA ALA A 559 -11.99 18.51 -26.51
C ALA A 559 -11.40 18.18 -25.14
N GLU A 560 -11.88 17.13 -24.47
CA GLU A 560 -11.34 16.72 -23.17
C GLU A 560 -9.91 16.19 -23.30
N ALA A 561 -9.65 15.34 -24.29
CA ALA A 561 -8.29 14.87 -24.57
C ALA A 561 -7.33 16.02 -24.87
N LEU A 562 -7.81 17.03 -25.58
CA LEU A 562 -7.03 18.23 -25.89
C LEU A 562 -6.81 19.10 -24.65
N ARG A 563 -7.81 19.27 -23.77
CA ARG A 563 -7.64 19.95 -22.46
C ARG A 563 -6.57 19.25 -21.63
N GLU A 564 -6.64 17.94 -21.52
CA GLU A 564 -5.68 17.16 -20.73
C GLU A 564 -4.25 17.32 -21.29
N LEU A 565 -4.12 17.29 -22.61
CA LEU A 565 -2.84 17.52 -23.28
C LEU A 565 -2.31 18.95 -23.08
N LEU A 566 -3.17 19.94 -23.17
CA LEU A 566 -2.83 21.35 -22.92
C LEU A 566 -2.40 21.55 -21.45
N ARG A 567 -3.12 20.95 -20.49
CA ARG A 567 -2.76 20.97 -19.07
C ARG A 567 -1.38 20.36 -18.80
N LYS A 568 -1.09 19.20 -19.40
CA LYS A 568 0.20 18.51 -19.26
C LYS A 568 1.39 19.41 -19.66
N HIS A 569 1.19 20.30 -20.65
CA HIS A 569 2.24 21.18 -21.16
C HIS A 569 2.10 22.64 -20.72
N ALA A 570 1.01 23.01 -20.08
CA ALA A 570 0.81 24.36 -19.59
C ALA A 570 1.50 24.56 -18.23
N LEU A 571 2.64 25.24 -18.27
CA LEU A 571 3.26 25.78 -17.07
C LEU A 571 3.01 27.28 -17.07
N GLY A 572 2.37 27.78 -16.02
CA GLY A 572 2.33 29.22 -15.78
C GLY A 572 3.76 29.77 -15.72
N ASN A 573 4.02 30.93 -16.31
CA ASN A 573 5.31 31.59 -16.14
C ASN A 573 5.50 32.03 -14.69
N PRO A 574 6.68 31.80 -14.08
CA PRO A 574 6.96 32.37 -12.77
C PRO A 574 6.77 33.87 -12.77
N GLN A 575 5.97 34.38 -11.83
CA GLN A 575 5.69 35.79 -11.68
C GLN A 575 6.39 36.36 -10.42
N ILE A 576 6.97 37.52 -10.50
CA ILE A 576 7.51 38.19 -9.33
C ILE A 576 6.35 38.94 -8.66
N LEU A 577 5.95 38.46 -7.47
CA LEU A 577 4.92 39.13 -6.66
C LEU A 577 5.49 40.24 -5.79
N LYS A 578 6.77 40.16 -5.43
CA LYS A 578 7.47 41.11 -4.57
C LYS A 578 8.96 41.10 -4.92
N ASP A 579 9.58 42.29 -4.96
CA ASP A 579 11.02 42.48 -5.13
C ASP A 579 11.42 43.74 -4.36
N ASP A 580 11.94 43.58 -3.13
CA ASP A 580 12.37 44.67 -2.27
C ASP A 580 13.64 44.30 -1.47
N GLU A 581 14.07 45.18 -0.58
CA GLU A 581 15.27 45.00 0.26
C GLU A 581 15.21 43.76 1.18
N PHE A 582 14.01 43.27 1.52
CA PHE A 582 13.81 42.11 2.38
C PHE A 582 13.79 40.78 1.62
N GLY A 583 13.51 40.79 0.30
CA GLY A 583 13.51 39.58 -0.50
C GLY A 583 12.69 39.67 -1.78
N LYS A 584 12.81 38.59 -2.54
CA LYS A 584 12.09 38.38 -3.79
C LYS A 584 11.15 37.19 -3.69
N ILE A 585 9.87 37.37 -4.06
CA ILE A 585 8.85 36.32 -4.04
C ILE A 585 8.47 36.01 -5.48
N TRP A 586 8.69 34.76 -5.85
CA TRP A 586 8.24 34.17 -7.10
C TRP A 586 7.00 33.37 -6.89
N PHE A 587 6.04 33.42 -7.79
CA PHE A 587 4.84 32.62 -7.82
C PHE A 587 4.70 31.93 -9.16
N GLN A 588 4.37 30.63 -9.14
CA GLN A 588 4.04 29.84 -10.33
C GLN A 588 2.82 28.97 -10.05
N GLN A 589 1.81 29.02 -10.94
CA GLN A 589 0.67 28.14 -10.90
C GLN A 589 0.96 26.86 -11.67
N ASP A 590 0.64 25.71 -11.07
CA ASP A 590 0.61 24.42 -11.77
C ASP A 590 -0.83 24.10 -12.18
N TYR A 591 -1.05 23.92 -13.47
CA TYR A 591 -2.35 23.60 -14.06
C TYR A 591 -2.51 22.11 -14.38
N ARG A 592 -1.46 21.30 -14.18
CA ARG A 592 -1.42 19.90 -14.65
C ARG A 592 -2.22 18.95 -13.79
N PHE A 593 -2.25 19.17 -12.48
CA PHE A 593 -2.75 18.18 -11.53
C PHE A 593 -4.05 18.56 -10.84
N GLU A 594 -4.48 19.80 -10.88
CA GLU A 594 -5.71 20.31 -10.24
C GLU A 594 -5.93 19.75 -8.82
N THR A 595 -4.86 19.70 -8.03
CA THR A 595 -4.89 19.21 -6.65
C THR A 595 -4.90 20.37 -5.66
N PRO A 596 -5.55 20.22 -4.49
CA PRO A 596 -5.54 21.26 -3.44
C PRO A 596 -4.21 21.28 -2.69
N LYS A 597 -3.09 21.25 -3.43
CA LYS A 597 -1.74 21.20 -2.87
C LYS A 597 -0.95 22.44 -3.26
N ALA A 598 -0.04 22.86 -2.39
CA ALA A 598 0.89 23.94 -2.64
C ALA A 598 2.31 23.54 -2.21
N GLN A 599 3.30 24.18 -2.82
CA GLN A 599 4.69 24.06 -2.41
C GLN A 599 5.26 25.46 -2.19
N LEU A 600 5.95 25.65 -1.08
CA LEU A 600 6.61 26.91 -0.70
C LEU A 600 8.10 26.60 -0.47
N MET A 601 8.95 27.39 -1.09
CA MET A 601 10.41 27.29 -0.90
C MET A 601 10.94 28.64 -0.46
N PHE A 602 11.67 28.63 0.65
CA PHE A 602 12.36 29.82 1.16
C PHE A 602 13.86 29.55 1.14
N ARG A 603 14.63 30.51 0.62
CA ARG A 603 16.08 30.50 0.73
C ARG A 603 16.50 31.67 1.58
N ILE A 604 17.23 31.38 2.63
CA ILE A 604 17.90 32.36 3.47
C ILE A 604 19.35 32.40 3.02
N ASN A 605 19.72 33.41 2.21
CA ASN A 605 21.07 33.55 1.69
C ASN A 605 22.05 33.89 2.83
N SER A 606 23.14 33.18 2.91
CA SER A 606 24.18 33.39 3.90
C SER A 606 25.53 32.90 3.38
N ALA A 607 26.48 33.84 3.26
CA ALA A 607 27.85 33.50 2.89
C ALA A 607 28.57 32.68 3.95
N GLU A 608 28.13 32.74 5.22
CA GLU A 608 28.78 32.05 6.34
C GLU A 608 28.61 30.53 6.30
N VAL A 609 27.49 30.03 5.74
CA VAL A 609 27.12 28.59 5.78
C VAL A 609 28.22 27.70 5.16
N TYR A 610 28.86 28.17 4.09
CA TYR A 610 29.90 27.45 3.36
C TYR A 610 31.22 28.23 3.21
N SER A 611 31.47 29.21 4.06
CA SER A 611 32.69 30.05 4.03
C SER A 611 33.98 29.24 4.32
N SER A 612 33.85 28.07 4.95
CA SER A 612 34.94 27.14 5.23
C SER A 612 34.41 25.71 5.34
N PRO A 613 35.27 24.65 5.23
CA PRO A 613 34.87 23.28 5.50
C PRO A 613 34.29 23.10 6.91
N HIS A 614 34.82 23.82 7.90
CA HIS A 614 34.31 23.81 9.27
C HIS A 614 32.86 24.33 9.32
N ASN A 615 32.57 25.49 8.71
CA ASN A 615 31.24 26.07 8.68
C ASN A 615 30.24 25.21 7.90
N ALA A 616 30.68 24.59 6.81
CA ALA A 616 29.85 23.65 6.06
C ALA A 616 29.38 22.44 6.92
N VAL A 617 30.32 21.84 7.68
CA VAL A 617 30.01 20.75 8.61
C VAL A 617 29.09 21.22 9.75
N LEU A 618 29.37 22.39 10.35
CA LEU A 618 28.51 22.95 11.40
C LEU A 618 27.08 23.23 10.90
N SER A 619 26.95 23.76 9.70
CA SER A 619 25.64 24.05 9.10
C SER A 619 24.86 22.77 8.84
N GLN A 620 25.52 21.71 8.37
CA GLN A 620 24.89 20.43 8.20
C GLN A 620 24.46 19.82 9.55
N LEU A 621 25.34 19.81 10.55
CA LEU A 621 25.02 19.34 11.91
C LEU A 621 23.86 20.13 12.54
N TYR A 622 23.84 21.46 12.32
CA TYR A 622 22.76 22.30 12.79
C TYR A 622 21.41 21.92 12.18
N THR A 623 21.34 21.74 10.85
CA THR A 623 20.10 21.35 10.18
C THR A 623 19.67 19.92 10.56
N ASP A 624 20.62 18.99 10.80
CA ASP A 624 20.34 17.64 11.28
C ASP A 624 19.77 17.65 12.70
N ALA A 625 20.36 18.44 13.60
CA ALA A 625 19.88 18.60 14.97
C ALA A 625 18.47 19.22 15.04
N ILE A 626 18.15 20.18 14.16
CA ILE A 626 16.80 20.73 14.04
C ILE A 626 15.82 19.64 13.60
N ARG A 627 16.16 18.86 12.58
CA ARG A 627 15.31 17.77 12.08
C ARG A 627 15.01 16.76 13.17
N GLU A 628 16.01 16.35 13.95
CA GLU A 628 15.80 15.45 15.09
C GLU A 628 14.92 16.09 16.17
N GLY A 629 15.16 17.35 16.54
CA GLY A 629 14.36 18.06 17.53
C GLY A 629 12.89 18.26 17.11
N PHE A 630 12.61 18.18 15.82
CA PHE A 630 11.25 18.34 15.26
C PHE A 630 10.50 17.01 15.02
N ASN A 631 11.10 15.86 15.31
CA ASN A 631 10.49 14.56 15.00
C ASN A 631 9.09 14.36 15.58
N GLU A 632 8.88 14.67 16.87
CA GLU A 632 7.56 14.53 17.50
C GLU A 632 6.53 15.50 16.91
N PHE A 633 6.95 16.72 16.56
CA PHE A 633 6.13 17.72 15.87
C PHE A 633 5.84 17.32 14.41
N GLY A 634 6.81 16.76 13.71
CA GLY A 634 6.70 16.40 12.31
C GLY A 634 5.71 15.26 12.04
N TYR A 635 5.42 14.44 13.04
CA TYR A 635 4.54 13.29 12.86
C TYR A 635 3.08 13.69 12.51
N PRO A 636 2.36 14.52 13.30
CA PRO A 636 1.03 14.99 12.93
C PRO A 636 1.01 15.79 11.62
N VAL A 637 2.09 16.51 11.30
CA VAL A 637 2.24 17.21 10.00
C VAL A 637 2.20 16.20 8.85
N ARG A 638 3.02 15.13 8.91
CA ARG A 638 3.03 14.08 7.88
C ARG A 638 1.70 13.33 7.78
N LEU A 639 1.06 13.03 8.91
CA LEU A 639 -0.28 12.42 8.92
C LEU A 639 -1.34 13.25 8.20
N ALA A 640 -1.19 14.57 8.21
CA ALA A 640 -2.08 15.50 7.51
C ALA A 640 -1.71 15.70 6.03
N GLY A 641 -0.75 14.93 5.49
CA GLY A 641 -0.29 15.08 4.10
C GLY A 641 0.49 16.37 3.85
N LEU A 642 1.10 16.92 4.92
CA LEU A 642 1.99 18.06 4.86
C LEU A 642 3.44 17.61 5.09
N GLU A 643 4.38 18.32 4.49
CA GLU A 643 5.81 18.08 4.66
C GLU A 643 6.57 19.39 4.85
N TYR A 644 7.69 19.31 5.54
CA TYR A 644 8.67 20.39 5.61
C TYR A 644 10.09 19.83 5.53
N GLY A 645 10.99 20.60 4.92
CA GLY A 645 12.40 20.31 4.82
C GLY A 645 13.26 21.47 5.28
N ILE A 646 14.39 21.18 5.92
CA ILE A 646 15.39 22.18 6.34
C ILE A 646 16.75 21.63 5.94
N ASN A 647 17.42 22.31 5.01
CA ASN A 647 18.70 21.88 4.47
C ASN A 647 19.64 23.09 4.31
N ALA A 648 20.94 22.84 4.48
CA ALA A 648 21.99 23.81 4.17
C ALA A 648 22.64 23.46 2.83
N ASP A 649 22.93 24.48 2.03
CA ASP A 649 23.74 24.38 0.81
C ASP A 649 24.77 25.55 0.73
N LYS A 650 25.53 25.60 -0.37
CA LYS A 650 26.58 26.63 -0.58
C LYS A 650 26.05 28.06 -0.61
N GLU A 651 24.78 28.28 -0.78
CA GLU A 651 24.16 29.61 -0.89
C GLU A 651 23.42 30.01 0.40
N GLY A 652 23.19 29.06 1.33
CA GLY A 652 22.52 29.35 2.57
C GLY A 652 21.68 28.20 3.12
N ILE A 653 20.55 28.56 3.74
CA ILE A 653 19.61 27.60 4.33
C ILE A 653 18.32 27.61 3.52
N ASN A 654 17.89 26.43 3.08
CA ASN A 654 16.65 26.22 2.36
C ASN A 654 15.59 25.62 3.29
N LEU A 655 14.40 26.23 3.26
CA LEU A 655 13.21 25.74 3.93
C LEU A 655 12.18 25.38 2.84
N THR A 656 11.68 24.16 2.86
CA THR A 656 10.65 23.69 1.93
C THR A 656 9.42 23.28 2.71
N PHE A 657 8.25 23.61 2.16
CA PHE A 657 6.95 23.21 2.69
C PHE A 657 6.10 22.73 1.54
N SER A 658 5.43 21.61 1.70
CA SER A 658 4.53 21.06 0.68
C SER A 658 3.33 20.35 1.29
N GLY A 659 2.28 20.18 0.50
CA GLY A 659 1.08 19.45 0.89
C GLY A 659 -0.20 20.27 0.71
N TYR A 660 -1.25 19.96 1.46
CA TYR A 660 -2.57 20.58 1.30
C TYR A 660 -2.54 22.08 1.61
N SER A 661 -3.01 22.89 0.65
CA SER A 661 -2.95 24.35 0.68
C SER A 661 -3.66 24.98 1.88
N ASP A 662 -4.74 24.35 2.35
CA ASP A 662 -5.56 24.85 3.48
C ASP A 662 -4.76 25.06 4.77
N ARG A 663 -3.78 24.19 5.07
CA ARG A 663 -3.01 24.20 6.32
C ARG A 663 -1.53 24.56 6.16
N ILE A 664 -1.07 24.82 4.94
CA ILE A 664 0.36 25.05 4.69
C ILE A 664 0.85 26.36 5.36
N GLN A 665 0.00 27.40 5.43
CA GLN A 665 0.33 28.65 6.10
C GLN A 665 0.54 28.46 7.61
N GLU A 666 -0.30 27.63 8.25
CA GLU A 666 -0.17 27.31 9.67
C GLU A 666 1.11 26.51 9.94
N LEU A 667 1.45 25.58 9.05
CA LEU A 667 2.71 24.86 9.13
C LEU A 667 3.91 25.81 9.06
N VAL A 668 3.95 26.73 8.07
CA VAL A 668 5.02 27.72 7.92
C VAL A 668 5.19 28.56 9.18
N LYS A 669 4.09 29.11 9.72
CA LYS A 669 4.11 29.93 10.96
C LYS A 669 4.65 29.14 12.15
N THR A 670 4.21 27.88 12.28
CA THR A 670 4.60 27.01 13.40
C THR A 670 6.08 26.65 13.32
N VAL A 671 6.58 26.25 12.14
CA VAL A 671 8.00 25.94 11.93
C VAL A 671 8.86 27.18 12.16
N ALA A 672 8.50 28.33 11.58
CA ALA A 672 9.23 29.58 11.79
C ALA A 672 9.27 30.01 13.27
N GLY A 673 8.16 29.85 14.00
CA GLY A 673 8.10 30.13 15.43
C GLY A 673 8.97 29.21 16.26
N ARG A 674 9.09 27.92 15.87
CA ARG A 674 9.98 26.95 16.52
C ARG A 674 11.44 27.21 16.22
N LEU A 675 11.78 27.53 14.98
CA LEU A 675 13.16 27.87 14.58
C LEU A 675 13.72 29.07 15.35
N LYS A 676 12.89 30.10 15.61
CA LYS A 676 13.28 31.24 16.43
C LYS A 676 13.60 30.92 17.90
N LYS A 677 13.08 29.79 18.41
CA LYS A 677 13.18 29.40 19.82
C LYS A 677 14.02 28.14 20.02
N ILE A 678 14.62 27.62 18.96
CA ILE A 678 15.32 26.36 19.03
C ILE A 678 16.58 26.49 19.89
N THR A 679 16.74 25.53 20.81
CA THR A 679 17.99 25.31 21.56
C THR A 679 18.43 23.89 21.29
N ILE A 680 19.66 23.71 20.84
CA ILE A 680 20.26 22.41 20.63
C ILE A 680 20.97 22.01 21.92
N ASP A 681 20.45 21.02 22.62
CA ASP A 681 21.07 20.48 23.83
C ASP A 681 22.14 19.43 23.50
N GLN A 682 22.98 19.11 24.48
CA GLN A 682 24.05 18.13 24.34
C GLN A 682 23.55 16.75 23.94
N LYS A 683 22.33 16.39 24.32
CA LYS A 683 21.74 15.08 24.00
C LYS A 683 21.32 14.99 22.54
N THR A 684 20.82 16.06 21.99
CA THR A 684 20.44 16.18 20.56
C THR A 684 21.70 16.23 19.69
N PHE A 685 22.77 16.83 20.20
CA PHE A 685 24.05 16.93 19.48
C PHE A 685 24.82 15.60 19.42
N ASN A 686 24.78 14.79 20.50
CA ASN A 686 25.42 13.46 20.59
C ASN A 686 24.57 12.35 19.95
#